data_a3a7260981070fd9e8e9353722b8a0e6
#
_entry.id   a3a7260981070fd9e8e9353722b8a0e6
#
_cell.length_a   1.000
_cell.length_b   1.000
_cell.length_c   1.000
_cell.angle_alpha   90.00
_cell.angle_beta   90.00
_cell.angle_gamma   90.00
#
_symmetry.space_group_name_H-M   'P 1'
#
loop_
_entity.id
_entity.type
_entity.pdbx_description
1 polymer ?
#
loop_
_entity_poly.entity_id
_entity_poly.type
_entity_poly.pdbx_seq_one_letter_code
_entity_poly.pdbx_strand_id
1 'polypeptide(L)'
;MKKILILAFSLFTLGTYAQREVPQSRMEQIYEEAKTPYKYGLAVAPADNKHKIDCPTVFREGDKWYMTYVVYNGKSGLDGRGYETWIAESDNLLEWRTLGRVLSYRDGFWDCNQRGGFPALPDMEWGGSYALQTYKGKHWMTYLGGEGTGYESVNKPLYIGLAWTDRPLGSAHEWQAQDKPVMSIHDKDAQWWEKLTQYKSVVYWDKEKTLGAPFVMFYNAAGRHPETDLKAERVGIALSKDMKKWKRYPGNPVFAHEADGTITGDAHIQKMGDVYVMFYFSAFEPSRKYKAFNTFAASYDLVHWTDWKGADLIIPSKDYDELFAHKSYVVKHNGVVYHFYCAVNDAEQRGIAIATSKPMGRSQVHFPEREVKNRRMVMELDKGWKTWLCDKSAYGQADNAPTVVDIPHNWDDYYGYRQLTHGNLHGTAMYEKTFTLDNSQFPISDSSFGKRYFLRFEGVGTYATVTLNGKDFGRHPVGRTTLTLDVTEALKPGENRLVVKAEHPEMIADMPWVCGGCSSEWGFSEGSQPLGIFRPVVLEATDEIRIEPFGVHIWNDDKAGTVFVETEVKNYGKTTETVEVVNKFSNADGKQVFRLTEKVTLQPGERKVVKQQSPVQNPVLWSTENPYLYKLASMIKRGKSTTDEISTPFGIRTVSWPVKRKDGDGRFYLNGQPVFINGVCEYEHQFGQSHAFSREQVAARVKQIRAAGFNAFRDAHQPHHLDYQKYWDKEGVLWWTQFSAHVWYDTPEFRENFKKLLRQWVKERRNSPSVVMWGLQNESTLPKEFAEECSEIIREMDPTARTMRVITTCNGGDGTDWNVIQNWSGTLSLIHI
;
A
#
# COMPACT_ATOMS: atom_id res chain seq x y z
N MET A 1 -52.00 42.86 77.00
CA MET A 1 -51.99 41.47 76.58
C MET A 1 -51.58 41.44 75.12
N LYS A 2 -50.33 41.17 74.91
CA LYS A 2 -49.72 41.17 73.54
C LYS A 2 -49.73 39.72 72.99
N LYS A 3 -50.35 39.53 71.85
CA LYS A 3 -50.29 38.25 71.14
C LYS A 3 -48.97 38.22 70.35
N ILE A 4 -48.13 37.23 70.62
CA ILE A 4 -46.92 36.95 69.89
C ILE A 4 -47.30 36.06 68.72
N LEU A 5 -47.06 36.52 67.48
CA LEU A 5 -47.22 35.79 66.23
C LEU A 5 -45.88 35.12 65.93
N ILE A 6 -45.82 33.78 65.94
CA ILE A 6 -44.62 32.99 65.49
C ILE A 6 -44.72 32.79 63.97
N LEU A 7 -43.87 33.45 63.26
CA LEU A 7 -43.71 33.25 61.88
C LEU A 7 -42.68 32.11 61.68
N ALA A 8 -43.10 30.93 61.21
CA ALA A 8 -42.23 29.85 60.81
C ALA A 8 -41.63 30.18 59.44
N PHE A 9 -40.35 30.53 59.37
CA PHE A 9 -39.60 30.63 58.18
C PHE A 9 -39.17 29.20 57.77
N SER A 10 -39.82 28.61 56.74
CA SER A 10 -39.29 27.46 56.02
C SER A 10 -38.12 27.88 55.15
N LEU A 11 -36.92 27.61 55.60
CA LEU A 11 -35.75 27.73 54.80
C LEU A 11 -35.84 26.64 53.69
N PHE A 12 -36.25 27.03 52.48
CA PHE A 12 -35.90 26.29 51.25
C PHE A 12 -34.43 26.53 51.04
N THR A 13 -33.60 25.55 51.38
CA THR A 13 -32.24 25.48 50.91
C THR A 13 -32.32 25.13 49.41
N LEU A 14 -32.28 26.15 48.59
CA LEU A 14 -31.83 26.02 47.22
C LEU A 14 -30.35 25.56 47.29
N GLY A 15 -30.14 24.26 47.22
CA GLY A 15 -28.82 23.72 46.95
C GLY A 15 -28.39 24.22 45.56
N THR A 16 -27.57 25.25 45.55
CA THR A 16 -26.77 25.57 44.39
C THR A 16 -25.91 24.32 44.13
N TYR A 17 -26.25 23.56 43.11
CA TYR A 17 -25.32 22.59 42.56
C TYR A 17 -24.12 23.39 42.03
N ALA A 18 -23.12 23.55 42.89
CA ALA A 18 -21.81 24.03 42.45
C ALA A 18 -21.36 23.12 41.33
N GLN A 19 -21.03 23.69 40.19
CA GLN A 19 -20.44 23.04 39.04
C GLN A 19 -19.27 22.18 39.56
N ARG A 20 -19.42 20.86 39.57
CA ARG A 20 -18.45 19.97 40.19
C ARG A 20 -17.45 19.57 39.07
N GLU A 21 -16.32 20.27 39.01
CA GLU A 21 -15.19 19.86 38.19
C GLU A 21 -14.68 18.49 38.65
N VAL A 22 -14.30 17.65 37.69
CA VAL A 22 -13.65 16.37 37.99
C VAL A 22 -12.22 16.65 38.45
N PRO A 23 -11.83 16.22 39.68
CA PRO A 23 -10.52 16.52 40.22
C PRO A 23 -9.38 16.00 39.32
N GLN A 24 -8.26 16.73 39.27
CA GLN A 24 -7.09 16.39 38.47
C GLN A 24 -6.59 14.97 38.75
N SER A 25 -6.58 14.53 40.01
CA SER A 25 -6.17 13.16 40.38
C SER A 25 -7.09 12.09 39.77
N ARG A 26 -8.39 12.39 39.59
CA ARG A 26 -9.35 11.50 38.95
C ARG A 26 -9.12 11.50 37.41
N MET A 27 -8.85 12.68 36.85
CA MET A 27 -8.50 12.79 35.41
C MET A 27 -7.23 11.99 35.06
N GLU A 28 -6.20 12.01 35.91
CA GLU A 28 -4.98 11.22 35.78
C GLU A 28 -5.27 9.71 35.85
N GLN A 29 -6.12 9.28 36.78
CA GLN A 29 -6.54 7.86 36.83
C GLN A 29 -7.27 7.43 35.56
N ILE A 30 -8.15 8.25 35.01
CA ILE A 30 -8.84 7.98 33.74
C ILE A 30 -7.83 7.86 32.60
N TYR A 31 -6.86 8.78 32.54
CA TYR A 31 -5.80 8.73 31.52
C TYR A 31 -4.99 7.44 31.62
N GLU A 32 -4.51 7.06 32.78
CA GLU A 32 -3.74 5.84 33.01
C GLU A 32 -4.52 4.58 32.64
N GLU A 33 -5.83 4.59 32.89
CA GLU A 33 -6.71 3.46 32.57
C GLU A 33 -7.05 3.38 31.08
N ALA A 34 -7.16 4.52 30.38
CA ALA A 34 -7.59 4.60 28.98
C ALA A 34 -6.45 4.65 27.95
N LYS A 35 -5.21 4.97 28.37
CA LYS A 35 -4.09 5.14 27.45
C LYS A 35 -3.75 3.86 26.67
N THR A 36 -3.44 4.03 25.39
CA THR A 36 -3.14 2.94 24.45
C THR A 36 -1.83 3.21 23.70
N PRO A 37 -0.68 3.03 24.37
CA PRO A 37 0.62 3.41 23.82
C PRO A 37 1.11 2.51 22.66
N TYR A 38 0.46 1.36 22.43
CA TYR A 38 0.89 0.39 21.43
C TYR A 38 0.00 0.48 20.19
N LYS A 39 0.49 1.09 19.13
CA LYS A 39 -0.21 1.13 17.84
C LYS A 39 -0.10 -0.22 17.14
N TYR A 40 -1.25 -0.90 17.01
CA TYR A 40 -1.34 -2.19 16.32
C TYR A 40 -1.25 -2.04 14.80
N GLY A 41 -1.88 -1.01 14.22
CA GLY A 41 -1.95 -0.76 12.78
C GLY A 41 -3.38 -0.65 12.27
N LEU A 42 -3.56 -0.73 10.96
CA LEU A 42 -4.87 -0.67 10.33
C LEU A 42 -5.70 -1.91 10.64
N ALA A 43 -6.96 -1.71 11.02
CA ALA A 43 -7.96 -2.76 11.15
C ALA A 43 -8.73 -2.98 9.85
N VAL A 44 -9.09 -1.88 9.19
CA VAL A 44 -9.79 -1.86 7.91
C VAL A 44 -9.18 -0.78 7.02
N ALA A 45 -8.83 -1.16 5.80
CA ALA A 45 -8.37 -0.26 4.76
C ALA A 45 -9.32 -0.31 3.55
N PRO A 46 -9.43 0.76 2.75
CA PRO A 46 -10.20 0.74 1.52
C PRO A 46 -9.56 -0.22 0.51
N ALA A 47 -10.38 -0.77 -0.39
CA ALA A 47 -9.91 -1.69 -1.42
C ALA A 47 -9.06 -1.01 -2.50
N ASP A 48 -9.22 0.28 -2.69
CA ASP A 48 -8.51 1.10 -3.67
C ASP A 48 -8.27 2.54 -3.18
N ASN A 49 -7.56 3.34 -3.97
CA ASN A 49 -7.24 4.74 -3.64
C ASN A 49 -8.39 5.73 -3.85
N LYS A 50 -9.54 5.29 -4.37
CA LYS A 50 -10.72 6.15 -4.59
C LYS A 50 -11.62 6.18 -3.36
N HIS A 51 -11.66 5.08 -2.62
CA HIS A 51 -12.49 4.95 -1.43
C HIS A 51 -11.75 5.47 -0.19
N LYS A 52 -12.50 6.07 0.74
CA LYS A 52 -12.02 6.51 2.06
C LYS A 52 -12.91 5.90 3.12
N ILE A 53 -12.31 5.38 4.18
CA ILE A 53 -13.01 4.75 5.31
C ILE A 53 -12.86 5.61 6.55
N ASP A 54 -13.96 5.80 7.30
CA ASP A 54 -14.00 6.75 8.42
C ASP A 54 -14.98 6.32 9.51
N CYS A 55 -14.96 7.00 10.67
CA CYS A 55 -15.95 6.95 11.76
C CYS A 55 -16.28 5.53 12.25
N PRO A 56 -15.37 4.82 12.93
CA PRO A 56 -15.67 3.52 13.50
C PRO A 56 -16.69 3.61 14.65
N THR A 57 -17.58 2.61 14.74
CA THR A 57 -18.44 2.37 15.90
C THR A 57 -18.46 0.88 16.18
N VAL A 58 -17.94 0.47 17.34
CA VAL A 58 -17.73 -0.95 17.69
C VAL A 58 -18.77 -1.38 18.73
N PHE A 59 -19.35 -2.54 18.52
CA PHE A 59 -20.35 -3.13 19.42
C PHE A 59 -20.27 -4.65 19.39
N ARG A 60 -21.01 -5.32 20.29
CA ARG A 60 -21.02 -6.77 20.42
C ARG A 60 -22.42 -7.35 20.26
N GLU A 61 -22.54 -8.47 19.54
CA GLU A 61 -23.77 -9.30 19.52
C GLU A 61 -23.35 -10.77 19.68
N GLY A 62 -23.83 -11.40 20.73
CA GLY A 62 -23.39 -12.76 21.09
C GLY A 62 -21.89 -12.80 21.42
N ASP A 63 -21.18 -13.72 20.79
CA ASP A 63 -19.74 -13.91 20.99
C ASP A 63 -18.87 -13.10 20.03
N LYS A 64 -19.49 -12.43 19.05
CA LYS A 64 -18.79 -11.67 18.02
C LYS A 64 -18.82 -10.18 18.23
N TRP A 65 -17.76 -9.54 17.77
CA TRP A 65 -17.65 -8.09 17.67
C TRP A 65 -18.03 -7.63 16.29
N TYR A 66 -18.69 -6.49 16.21
CA TYR A 66 -19.07 -5.82 14.98
C TYR A 66 -18.59 -4.38 14.99
N MET A 67 -18.28 -3.87 13.83
CA MET A 67 -17.91 -2.47 13.63
C MET A 67 -18.67 -1.92 12.42
N THR A 68 -19.48 -0.87 12.65
CA THR A 68 -19.90 -0.04 11.51
C THR A 68 -18.87 1.04 11.26
N TYR A 69 -18.73 1.40 10.01
CA TYR A 69 -17.89 2.50 9.54
C TYR A 69 -18.47 3.09 8.26
N VAL A 70 -18.11 4.32 7.96
CA VAL A 70 -18.55 4.97 6.74
C VAL A 70 -17.53 4.79 5.63
N VAL A 71 -18.03 4.60 4.41
CA VAL A 71 -17.21 4.51 3.20
C VAL A 71 -17.62 5.64 2.27
N TYR A 72 -16.67 6.49 1.94
CA TYR A 72 -16.81 7.48 0.89
C TYR A 72 -16.50 6.81 -0.45
N ASN A 73 -17.46 6.84 -1.36
CA ASN A 73 -17.38 6.19 -2.65
C ASN A 73 -17.32 7.24 -3.77
N GLY A 74 -16.13 7.53 -4.26
CA GLY A 74 -15.96 8.43 -5.39
C GLY A 74 -14.66 9.21 -5.36
N LYS A 75 -14.50 10.06 -6.39
CA LYS A 75 -13.37 10.99 -6.49
C LYS A 75 -13.49 12.09 -5.45
N SER A 76 -12.38 12.66 -5.01
CA SER A 76 -12.39 13.84 -4.16
C SER A 76 -13.05 15.02 -4.90
N GLY A 77 -13.83 15.84 -4.18
CA GLY A 77 -14.53 17.00 -4.72
C GLY A 77 -15.99 16.73 -5.07
N LEU A 78 -16.53 17.49 -6.03
CA LEU A 78 -17.96 17.49 -6.37
C LEU A 78 -18.44 16.25 -7.17
N ASP A 79 -17.53 15.48 -7.74
CA ASP A 79 -17.84 14.45 -8.73
C ASP A 79 -18.28 13.10 -8.14
N GLY A 80 -18.15 12.92 -6.81
CA GLY A 80 -18.49 11.67 -6.13
C GLY A 80 -19.75 11.78 -5.28
N ARG A 81 -20.56 10.71 -5.20
CA ARG A 81 -21.56 10.59 -4.13
C ARG A 81 -20.85 10.53 -2.79
N GLY A 82 -21.53 10.75 -1.69
CA GLY A 82 -20.89 10.82 -0.37
C GLY A 82 -20.79 9.46 0.33
N TYR A 83 -21.25 9.42 1.59
CA TYR A 83 -21.11 8.27 2.47
C TYR A 83 -22.15 7.18 2.28
N GLU A 84 -21.68 5.94 2.39
CA GLU A 84 -22.50 4.76 2.71
C GLU A 84 -22.01 4.20 4.06
N THR A 85 -22.86 3.45 4.75
CA THR A 85 -22.47 2.74 6.00
C THR A 85 -22.25 1.27 5.72
N TRP A 86 -21.10 0.77 6.14
CA TRP A 86 -20.68 -0.62 6.03
C TRP A 86 -20.54 -1.26 7.41
N ILE A 87 -20.54 -2.60 7.44
CA ILE A 87 -20.33 -3.37 8.66
C ILE A 87 -19.24 -4.43 8.45
N ALA A 88 -18.43 -4.63 9.48
CA ALA A 88 -17.45 -5.71 9.59
C ALA A 88 -17.64 -6.50 10.89
N GLU A 89 -17.11 -7.73 10.93
CA GLU A 89 -17.09 -8.57 12.13
C GLU A 89 -15.67 -8.95 12.55
N SER A 90 -15.49 -9.28 13.82
CA SER A 90 -14.24 -9.76 14.41
C SER A 90 -14.49 -10.71 15.56
N ASP A 91 -13.60 -11.68 15.76
CA ASP A 91 -13.58 -12.57 16.92
C ASP A 91 -12.66 -12.04 18.05
N ASN A 92 -11.75 -11.10 17.75
CA ASN A 92 -10.66 -10.71 18.65
C ASN A 92 -10.40 -9.19 18.76
N LEU A 93 -11.24 -8.34 18.12
CA LEU A 93 -11.08 -6.88 18.04
C LEU A 93 -9.87 -6.38 17.23
N LEU A 94 -9.03 -7.26 16.70
CA LEU A 94 -7.82 -6.92 15.96
C LEU A 94 -7.94 -7.21 14.46
N GLU A 95 -8.49 -8.35 14.13
CA GLU A 95 -8.67 -8.82 12.75
C GLU A 95 -10.14 -8.69 12.35
N TRP A 96 -10.40 -7.97 11.26
CA TRP A 96 -11.75 -7.62 10.84
C TRP A 96 -12.07 -8.11 9.44
N ARG A 97 -13.26 -8.65 9.27
CA ARG A 97 -13.79 -9.09 7.98
C ARG A 97 -15.01 -8.25 7.60
N THR A 98 -14.93 -7.50 6.53
CA THR A 98 -16.05 -6.72 5.97
C THR A 98 -17.17 -7.66 5.52
N LEU A 99 -18.39 -7.39 5.96
CA LEU A 99 -19.60 -8.15 5.59
C LEU A 99 -20.37 -7.49 4.45
N GLY A 100 -20.49 -6.16 4.44
CA GLY A 100 -21.21 -5.44 3.41
C GLY A 100 -21.81 -4.13 3.87
N ARG A 101 -22.77 -3.60 3.09
CA ARG A 101 -23.45 -2.34 3.35
C ARG A 101 -24.69 -2.53 4.22
N VAL A 102 -24.98 -1.51 5.05
CA VAL A 102 -26.18 -1.43 5.92
C VAL A 102 -26.98 -0.16 5.70
N LEU A 103 -26.39 0.91 5.14
CA LEU A 103 -27.11 2.05 4.58
C LEU A 103 -26.48 2.43 3.24
N SER A 104 -27.24 2.25 2.17
CA SER A 104 -26.83 2.58 0.81
C SER A 104 -27.50 3.86 0.31
N TYR A 105 -27.06 4.41 -0.81
CA TYR A 105 -27.67 5.56 -1.45
C TYR A 105 -29.16 5.36 -1.73
N ARG A 106 -29.97 6.43 -1.60
CA ARG A 106 -31.43 6.38 -1.71
C ARG A 106 -31.94 7.50 -2.61
N ASP A 107 -31.97 7.27 -3.91
CA ASP A 107 -32.38 8.28 -4.89
C ASP A 107 -33.82 8.78 -4.66
N GLY A 108 -34.02 10.09 -4.83
CA GLY A 108 -35.30 10.75 -4.63
C GLY A 108 -35.62 11.15 -3.18
N PHE A 109 -34.69 10.91 -2.23
CA PHE A 109 -34.85 11.31 -0.84
C PHE A 109 -33.84 12.39 -0.45
N TRP A 110 -34.09 13.05 0.67
CA TRP A 110 -33.26 14.12 1.23
C TRP A 110 -31.82 13.68 1.55
N ASP A 111 -31.60 12.39 1.72
CA ASP A 111 -30.33 11.75 2.11
C ASP A 111 -29.70 10.94 0.96
N CYS A 112 -30.04 11.30 -0.29
CA CYS A 112 -29.71 10.50 -1.45
C CYS A 112 -28.20 10.27 -1.69
N ASN A 113 -27.33 11.17 -1.22
CA ASN A 113 -25.89 11.09 -1.46
C ASN A 113 -25.04 10.89 -0.22
N GLN A 114 -25.60 11.05 0.98
CA GLN A 114 -24.87 10.96 2.24
C GLN A 114 -25.69 10.13 3.24
N ARG A 115 -25.16 8.98 3.66
CA ARG A 115 -25.80 8.11 4.67
C ARG A 115 -24.74 7.44 5.54
N GLY A 116 -24.09 8.24 6.41
CA GLY A 116 -23.07 7.81 7.37
C GLY A 116 -23.67 7.49 8.73
N GLY A 117 -23.81 6.21 9.10
CA GLY A 117 -24.58 5.73 10.22
C GLY A 117 -23.78 5.36 11.47
N PHE A 118 -24.40 5.59 12.62
CA PHE A 118 -23.85 5.34 13.96
C PHE A 118 -24.87 4.57 14.81
N PRO A 119 -24.64 3.27 15.11
CA PRO A 119 -25.51 2.49 15.97
C PRO A 119 -25.79 3.16 17.29
N ALA A 120 -27.06 3.16 17.69
CA ALA A 120 -27.56 3.82 18.90
C ALA A 120 -27.76 2.80 20.03
N LEU A 121 -27.83 3.33 21.27
CA LEU A 121 -28.12 2.62 22.52
C LEU A 121 -27.05 1.57 22.88
N PRO A 122 -25.74 1.85 22.72
CA PRO A 122 -24.71 0.96 23.23
C PRO A 122 -24.75 0.89 24.75
N ASP A 123 -24.31 -0.22 25.31
CA ASP A 123 -23.98 -0.29 26.73
C ASP A 123 -22.79 0.65 27.02
N MET A 124 -23.01 1.61 27.93
CA MET A 124 -22.02 2.66 28.26
C MET A 124 -21.00 2.24 29.32
N GLU A 125 -21.23 1.13 30.03
CA GLU A 125 -20.34 0.75 31.12
C GLU A 125 -18.94 0.42 30.63
N TRP A 126 -17.96 1.04 31.28
CA TRP A 126 -16.53 0.77 30.96
C TRP A 126 -16.15 -0.67 31.23
N GLY A 127 -15.77 -1.40 30.20
CA GLY A 127 -15.52 -2.85 30.27
C GLY A 127 -16.80 -3.69 30.40
N GLY A 128 -17.95 -3.09 30.08
CA GLY A 128 -19.26 -3.76 30.05
C GLY A 128 -19.45 -4.65 28.82
N SER A 129 -20.70 -4.87 28.45
CA SER A 129 -21.06 -5.78 27.37
C SER A 129 -20.79 -5.20 25.98
N TYR A 130 -20.83 -3.90 25.81
CA TYR A 130 -20.82 -3.17 24.53
C TYR A 130 -21.94 -3.58 23.58
N ALA A 131 -22.97 -4.26 24.07
CA ALA A 131 -24.11 -4.70 23.27
C ALA A 131 -25.02 -3.51 22.94
N LEU A 132 -25.61 -3.53 21.75
CA LEU A 132 -26.66 -2.57 21.41
C LEU A 132 -27.99 -2.99 22.03
N GLN A 133 -28.58 -2.11 22.84
CA GLN A 133 -29.87 -2.36 23.44
C GLN A 133 -30.99 -2.15 22.42
N THR A 134 -32.04 -2.96 22.51
CA THR A 134 -33.23 -2.82 21.67
C THR A 134 -34.27 -1.94 22.34
N TYR A 135 -34.88 -1.06 21.57
CA TYR A 135 -36.06 -0.30 22.01
C TYR A 135 -37.24 -0.61 21.09
N LYS A 136 -38.36 -1.00 21.70
CA LYS A 136 -39.54 -1.48 20.96
C LYS A 136 -39.25 -2.60 19.94
N GLY A 137 -38.40 -3.56 20.36
CA GLY A 137 -38.03 -4.70 19.54
C GLY A 137 -37.14 -4.38 18.31
N LYS A 138 -36.48 -3.22 18.29
CA LYS A 138 -35.63 -2.77 17.20
C LYS A 138 -34.28 -2.31 17.70
N HIS A 139 -33.25 -2.53 16.89
CA HIS A 139 -31.99 -1.81 16.92
C HIS A 139 -32.14 -0.50 16.17
N TRP A 140 -31.53 0.55 16.71
CA TRP A 140 -31.63 1.91 16.16
C TRP A 140 -30.26 2.43 15.75
N MET A 141 -30.27 3.35 14.80
CA MET A 141 -29.08 4.01 14.28
C MET A 141 -29.44 5.46 13.96
N THR A 142 -28.63 6.40 14.38
CA THR A 142 -28.64 7.74 13.78
C THR A 142 -27.63 7.80 12.64
N TYR A 143 -27.85 8.68 11.69
CA TYR A 143 -26.92 8.86 10.58
C TYR A 143 -26.86 10.32 10.13
N LEU A 144 -25.69 10.74 9.71
CA LEU A 144 -25.57 11.97 8.94
C LEU A 144 -26.07 11.71 7.52
N GLY A 145 -26.92 12.59 7.02
CA GLY A 145 -27.56 12.45 5.72
C GLY A 145 -27.65 13.78 4.97
N GLY A 146 -27.71 13.71 3.65
CA GLY A 146 -27.85 14.89 2.81
C GLY A 146 -27.80 14.62 1.32
N GLU A 147 -28.20 15.64 0.55
CA GLU A 147 -28.15 15.62 -0.93
C GLU A 147 -26.79 16.02 -1.50
N GLY A 148 -25.92 16.59 -0.67
CA GLY A 148 -24.63 17.08 -1.11
C GLY A 148 -23.68 15.95 -1.53
N THR A 149 -22.77 16.24 -2.46
CA THR A 149 -21.78 15.29 -2.97
C THR A 149 -20.42 15.51 -2.33
N GLY A 150 -19.53 14.56 -2.49
CA GLY A 150 -18.14 14.61 -2.01
C GLY A 150 -17.98 14.18 -0.55
N TYR A 151 -16.73 14.16 -0.11
CA TYR A 151 -16.36 13.85 1.27
C TYR A 151 -16.92 14.91 2.22
N GLU A 152 -17.69 14.48 3.22
CA GLU A 152 -18.38 15.37 4.19
C GLU A 152 -19.30 16.43 3.56
N SER A 153 -19.83 16.15 2.37
CA SER A 153 -20.79 17.04 1.67
C SER A 153 -20.23 18.46 1.43
N VAL A 154 -19.45 18.63 0.37
CA VAL A 154 -18.76 19.91 0.08
C VAL A 154 -19.68 21.06 -0.36
N ASN A 155 -20.91 20.79 -0.77
CA ASN A 155 -21.79 21.78 -1.43
C ASN A 155 -23.17 21.97 -0.78
N LYS A 156 -23.54 21.14 0.19
CA LYS A 156 -24.82 21.26 0.93
C LYS A 156 -24.65 20.81 2.38
N PRO A 157 -25.46 21.32 3.31
CA PRO A 157 -25.39 20.90 4.71
C PRO A 157 -25.81 19.44 4.89
N LEU A 158 -25.32 18.81 5.95
CA LEU A 158 -25.75 17.54 6.46
C LEU A 158 -26.77 17.72 7.60
N TYR A 159 -27.65 16.74 7.73
CA TYR A 159 -28.67 16.67 8.78
C TYR A 159 -28.62 15.31 9.47
N ILE A 160 -29.30 15.16 10.62
CA ILE A 160 -29.36 13.90 11.34
C ILE A 160 -30.61 13.13 10.96
N GLY A 161 -30.41 11.92 10.42
CA GLY A 161 -31.45 10.94 10.11
C GLY A 161 -31.59 9.86 11.18
N LEU A 162 -32.59 9.01 11.05
CA LEU A 162 -32.88 7.88 11.92
C LEU A 162 -33.19 6.63 11.10
N ALA A 163 -32.51 5.53 11.42
CA ALA A 163 -32.71 4.22 10.84
C ALA A 163 -32.89 3.14 11.91
N TRP A 164 -33.45 1.98 11.52
CA TRP A 164 -33.67 0.85 12.42
C TRP A 164 -33.70 -0.47 11.69
N THR A 165 -33.45 -1.54 12.44
CA THR A 165 -33.65 -2.92 11.97
C THR A 165 -34.22 -3.78 13.13
N ASP A 166 -34.96 -4.83 12.75
CA ASP A 166 -35.40 -5.91 13.63
C ASP A 166 -34.70 -7.24 13.31
N ARG A 167 -33.72 -7.20 12.40
CA ARG A 167 -32.91 -8.35 12.01
C ARG A 167 -31.60 -8.44 12.80
N PRO A 168 -30.96 -9.61 12.83
CA PRO A 168 -29.63 -9.79 13.44
C PRO A 168 -28.62 -8.80 12.87
N LEU A 169 -27.81 -8.23 13.74
CA LEU A 169 -26.80 -7.23 13.38
C LEU A 169 -25.65 -7.79 12.56
N GLY A 170 -25.34 -9.08 12.76
CA GLY A 170 -24.25 -9.80 12.07
C GLY A 170 -24.52 -10.11 10.59
N SER A 171 -25.63 -9.67 10.02
CA SER A 171 -25.94 -9.80 8.59
C SER A 171 -25.91 -8.42 7.93
N ALA A 172 -25.12 -8.27 6.87
CA ALA A 172 -25.16 -7.06 6.05
C ALA A 172 -26.49 -6.98 5.28
N HIS A 173 -27.37 -6.09 5.71
CA HIS A 173 -28.65 -5.83 5.05
C HIS A 173 -29.01 -4.35 5.19
N GLU A 174 -29.79 -3.83 4.26
CA GLU A 174 -30.25 -2.43 4.32
C GLU A 174 -31.19 -2.21 5.51
N TRP A 175 -30.87 -1.22 6.37
CA TRP A 175 -31.72 -0.80 7.46
C TRP A 175 -32.84 0.11 6.94
N GLN A 176 -34.01 0.00 7.55
CA GLN A 176 -35.12 0.91 7.27
C GLN A 176 -34.77 2.32 7.78
N ALA A 177 -35.10 3.34 7.04
CA ALA A 177 -34.82 4.72 7.40
C ALA A 177 -36.04 5.62 7.29
N GLN A 178 -36.05 6.68 8.09
CA GLN A 178 -37.10 7.69 8.08
C GLN A 178 -36.98 8.59 6.83
N ASP A 179 -38.13 9.01 6.25
CA ASP A 179 -38.16 9.81 5.01
C ASP A 179 -37.80 11.29 5.21
N LYS A 180 -37.66 11.72 6.46
CA LYS A 180 -37.28 13.09 6.81
C LYS A 180 -36.21 13.05 7.90
N PRO A 181 -35.31 14.04 7.95
CA PRO A 181 -34.37 14.15 9.05
C PRO A 181 -35.08 14.32 10.40
N VAL A 182 -34.51 13.78 11.46
CA VAL A 182 -35.03 13.99 12.84
C VAL A 182 -34.54 15.29 13.46
N MET A 183 -33.42 15.81 12.92
CA MET A 183 -32.90 17.15 13.28
C MET A 183 -32.27 17.79 12.03
N SER A 184 -32.43 19.10 11.90
CA SER A 184 -31.96 19.91 10.78
C SER A 184 -31.47 21.28 11.27
N ILE A 185 -30.52 21.87 10.57
CA ILE A 185 -30.07 23.26 10.82
C ILE A 185 -31.17 24.30 10.62
N HIS A 186 -32.28 23.91 9.95
CA HIS A 186 -33.44 24.76 9.66
C HIS A 186 -34.54 24.70 10.76
N ASP A 187 -34.37 23.82 11.76
CA ASP A 187 -35.33 23.72 12.84
C ASP A 187 -35.39 25.04 13.66
N LYS A 188 -36.56 25.32 14.20
CA LYS A 188 -36.80 26.58 14.93
C LYS A 188 -35.91 26.73 16.16
N ASP A 189 -35.53 25.60 16.80
CA ASP A 189 -34.67 25.57 17.99
C ASP A 189 -33.19 25.33 17.66
N ALA A 190 -32.81 25.35 16.37
CA ALA A 190 -31.41 25.27 15.96
C ALA A 190 -30.64 26.53 16.35
N GLN A 191 -29.49 26.32 17.01
CA GLN A 191 -28.66 27.38 17.57
C GLN A 191 -27.50 27.76 16.62
N TRP A 192 -26.83 28.89 16.86
CA TRP A 192 -25.80 29.45 16.03
C TRP A 192 -24.66 28.48 15.72
N TRP A 193 -24.24 27.67 16.66
CA TRP A 193 -23.11 26.75 16.58
C TRP A 193 -23.34 25.56 15.63
N GLU A 194 -24.57 25.31 15.17
CA GLU A 194 -24.97 24.21 14.27
C GLU A 194 -25.55 24.67 12.91
N LYS A 195 -25.53 25.97 12.63
CA LYS A 195 -26.22 26.56 11.46
C LYS A 195 -25.55 26.29 10.12
N LEU A 196 -24.35 25.74 10.09
CA LEU A 196 -23.66 25.37 8.84
C LEU A 196 -23.94 23.93 8.46
N THR A 197 -23.79 22.98 9.39
CA THR A 197 -23.96 21.54 9.12
C THR A 197 -23.96 20.75 10.42
N GLN A 198 -24.57 19.57 10.40
CA GLN A 198 -24.55 18.61 11.51
C GLN A 198 -23.72 17.39 11.06
N TYR A 199 -23.04 16.75 12.00
CA TYR A 199 -22.15 15.62 11.75
C TYR A 199 -22.55 14.38 12.57
N LYS A 200 -21.58 13.66 13.12
CA LYS A 200 -21.77 12.42 13.87
C LYS A 200 -22.67 12.66 15.08
N SER A 201 -23.56 11.69 15.31
CA SER A 201 -24.43 11.65 16.47
C SER A 201 -24.44 10.26 17.09
N VAL A 202 -24.43 10.19 18.41
CA VAL A 202 -24.53 8.92 19.16
C VAL A 202 -25.64 9.07 20.21
N VAL A 203 -26.54 8.10 20.27
CA VAL A 203 -27.65 8.09 21.22
C VAL A 203 -27.42 7.08 22.31
N TYR A 204 -27.61 7.53 23.54
CA TYR A 204 -27.51 6.70 24.74
C TYR A 204 -28.88 6.55 25.41
N TRP A 205 -29.10 5.41 26.06
CA TRP A 205 -30.28 5.19 26.89
C TRP A 205 -29.96 5.50 28.34
N ASP A 206 -30.33 6.70 28.77
CA ASP A 206 -30.29 7.15 30.17
C ASP A 206 -31.56 6.67 30.88
N LYS A 207 -31.50 5.49 31.46
CA LYS A 207 -32.65 4.90 32.21
C LYS A 207 -33.03 5.71 33.45
N GLU A 208 -32.08 6.44 34.03
CA GLU A 208 -32.26 7.29 35.21
C GLU A 208 -32.89 8.63 34.84
N LYS A 209 -32.87 8.97 33.56
CA LYS A 209 -33.38 10.24 33.01
C LYS A 209 -32.72 11.48 33.65
N THR A 210 -31.44 11.42 33.84
CA THR A 210 -30.62 12.48 34.45
C THR A 210 -30.92 13.87 33.88
N LEU A 211 -31.15 13.93 32.54
CA LEU A 211 -31.51 15.18 31.84
C LEU A 211 -33.03 15.29 31.55
N GLY A 212 -33.89 14.52 32.25
CA GLY A 212 -35.34 14.56 32.13
C GLY A 212 -35.94 13.78 30.94
N ALA A 213 -35.14 13.06 30.17
CA ALA A 213 -35.58 12.20 29.08
C ALA A 213 -34.75 10.91 29.00
N PRO A 214 -35.33 9.78 28.54
CA PRO A 214 -34.64 8.50 28.52
C PRO A 214 -33.60 8.38 27.39
N PHE A 215 -33.67 9.19 26.36
CA PHE A 215 -32.72 9.13 25.22
C PHE A 215 -31.97 10.44 25.12
N VAL A 216 -30.65 10.34 25.17
CA VAL A 216 -29.71 11.45 25.12
C VAL A 216 -28.84 11.27 23.89
N MET A 217 -28.92 12.20 22.94
CA MET A 217 -28.09 12.23 21.75
C MET A 217 -26.97 13.24 21.96
N PHE A 218 -25.73 12.81 21.87
CA PHE A 218 -24.58 13.68 21.67
C PHE A 218 -24.33 13.82 20.17
N TYR A 219 -24.17 15.05 19.69
CA TYR A 219 -23.86 15.30 18.30
C TYR A 219 -22.87 16.44 18.11
N ASN A 220 -22.01 16.37 17.12
CA ASN A 220 -21.19 17.52 16.76
C ASN A 220 -21.77 18.22 15.53
N ALA A 221 -21.56 19.52 15.47
CA ALA A 221 -22.05 20.38 14.42
C ALA A 221 -21.13 21.59 14.23
N ALA A 222 -21.18 22.18 13.06
CA ALA A 222 -20.43 23.38 12.73
C ALA A 222 -21.36 24.62 12.65
N GLY A 223 -20.85 25.71 13.18
CA GLY A 223 -21.42 27.04 13.05
C GLY A 223 -20.35 28.11 13.02
N ARG A 224 -20.77 29.38 12.86
CA ARG A 224 -19.87 30.53 12.97
C ARG A 224 -20.08 31.23 14.29
N HIS A 225 -19.00 31.53 14.97
CA HIS A 225 -19.07 32.26 16.22
C HIS A 225 -19.61 33.66 15.97
N PRO A 226 -20.63 34.14 16.76
CA PRO A 226 -21.30 35.40 16.50
C PRO A 226 -20.37 36.63 16.54
N GLU A 227 -19.33 36.59 17.35
CA GLU A 227 -18.41 37.72 17.54
C GLU A 227 -17.17 37.65 16.65
N THR A 228 -16.61 36.45 16.46
CA THR A 228 -15.32 36.27 15.72
C THR A 228 -15.51 35.87 14.26
N ASP A 229 -16.72 35.45 13.85
CA ASP A 229 -17.07 34.86 12.56
C ASP A 229 -16.24 33.62 12.20
N LEU A 230 -15.45 33.07 13.09
CA LEU A 230 -14.69 31.85 12.88
C LEU A 230 -15.61 30.64 12.86
N LYS A 231 -15.40 29.76 11.84
CA LYS A 231 -16.05 28.46 11.82
C LYS A 231 -15.44 27.60 12.93
N ALA A 232 -16.27 26.97 13.75
CA ALA A 232 -15.86 26.01 14.75
C ALA A 232 -16.84 24.87 14.84
N GLU A 233 -16.35 23.69 15.23
CA GLU A 233 -17.19 22.53 15.52
C GLU A 233 -17.23 22.28 17.04
N ARG A 234 -18.42 21.99 17.53
CA ARG A 234 -18.73 21.82 18.96
C ARG A 234 -19.63 20.62 19.18
N VAL A 235 -19.70 20.17 20.42
CA VAL A 235 -20.57 19.07 20.84
C VAL A 235 -21.79 19.63 21.60
N GLY A 236 -22.95 19.13 21.22
CA GLY A 236 -24.21 19.46 21.90
C GLY A 236 -25.06 18.24 22.18
N ILE A 237 -26.16 18.46 22.89
CA ILE A 237 -27.09 17.43 23.32
C ILE A 237 -28.48 17.69 22.74
N ALA A 238 -29.17 16.62 22.35
CA ALA A 238 -30.59 16.59 22.09
C ALA A 238 -31.27 15.49 22.92
N LEU A 239 -32.51 15.71 23.36
CA LEU A 239 -33.25 14.83 24.23
C LEU A 239 -34.49 14.28 23.53
N SER A 240 -34.83 12.99 23.75
CA SER A 240 -36.02 12.37 23.22
C SER A 240 -36.69 11.44 24.23
N LYS A 241 -38.02 11.32 24.09
CA LYS A 241 -38.84 10.35 24.87
C LYS A 241 -39.15 9.08 24.07
N ASP A 242 -38.95 9.12 22.75
CA ASP A 242 -39.44 8.06 21.81
C ASP A 242 -38.50 7.72 20.67
N MET A 243 -37.28 8.23 20.66
CA MET A 243 -36.26 8.12 19.60
C MET A 243 -36.58 8.87 18.29
N LYS A 244 -37.84 9.29 18.10
CA LYS A 244 -38.30 9.88 16.84
C LYS A 244 -38.41 11.41 16.88
N LYS A 245 -38.72 11.97 18.04
CA LYS A 245 -38.85 13.42 18.24
C LYS A 245 -37.76 13.89 19.18
N TRP A 246 -36.99 14.84 18.72
CA TRP A 246 -35.82 15.37 19.41
C TRP A 246 -36.02 16.85 19.76
N LYS A 247 -35.55 17.25 20.93
CA LYS A 247 -35.50 18.61 21.38
C LYS A 247 -34.09 18.94 21.84
N ARG A 248 -33.52 20.01 21.31
CA ARG A 248 -32.20 20.48 21.70
C ARG A 248 -32.13 20.88 23.19
N TYR A 249 -31.01 20.55 23.80
CA TYR A 249 -30.78 20.98 25.20
C TYR A 249 -30.57 22.49 25.24
N PRO A 250 -31.25 23.24 26.18
CA PRO A 250 -31.16 24.69 26.16
C PRO A 250 -29.78 25.27 26.41
N GLY A 251 -28.92 24.53 27.15
CA GLY A 251 -27.56 24.91 27.46
C GLY A 251 -26.49 24.53 26.41
N ASN A 252 -26.89 24.15 25.18
CA ASN A 252 -25.95 23.87 24.12
C ASN A 252 -25.15 25.10 23.65
N PRO A 253 -23.92 24.94 23.13
CA PRO A 253 -23.14 23.68 23.10
C PRO A 253 -22.67 23.30 24.51
N VAL A 254 -22.60 21.98 24.80
CA VAL A 254 -22.15 21.52 26.13
C VAL A 254 -20.65 21.34 26.21
N PHE A 255 -19.96 21.24 25.07
CA PHE A 255 -18.51 21.09 25.06
C PHE A 255 -17.85 21.63 23.78
N ALA A 256 -16.72 22.28 23.96
CA ALA A 256 -15.77 22.68 22.94
C ALA A 256 -14.35 22.59 23.52
N HIS A 257 -13.41 22.09 22.78
CA HIS A 257 -12.00 22.23 23.12
C HIS A 257 -11.55 23.68 22.89
N GLU A 258 -10.53 24.13 23.50
CA GLU A 258 -10.09 25.46 23.85
C GLU A 258 -10.26 26.63 22.88
N ALA A 259 -9.97 26.49 21.60
CA ALA A 259 -9.85 27.65 20.71
C ALA A 259 -10.95 27.77 19.67
N ASP A 260 -11.41 29.02 19.42
CA ASP A 260 -12.26 29.32 18.25
C ASP A 260 -11.55 28.97 16.94
N GLY A 261 -12.28 28.38 15.99
CA GLY A 261 -11.75 27.91 14.71
C GLY A 261 -11.24 26.49 14.72
N THR A 262 -11.23 25.81 15.85
CA THR A 262 -10.86 24.40 15.98
C THR A 262 -12.05 23.46 15.78
N ILE A 263 -11.76 22.16 15.64
CA ILE A 263 -12.75 21.09 15.57
C ILE A 263 -12.77 20.34 16.90
N THR A 264 -13.98 20.16 17.45
CA THR A 264 -14.24 19.25 18.57
C THR A 264 -15.39 18.35 18.18
N GLY A 265 -15.13 17.03 18.03
CA GLY A 265 -16.15 16.15 17.46
C GLY A 265 -16.06 14.69 17.86
N ASP A 266 -17.01 13.94 17.36
CA ASP A 266 -17.15 12.48 17.46
C ASP A 266 -17.17 11.96 18.90
N ALA A 267 -17.92 12.63 19.78
CA ALA A 267 -18.06 12.27 21.18
C ALA A 267 -18.52 10.80 21.35
N HIS A 268 -17.70 10.02 22.04
CA HIS A 268 -18.00 8.65 22.47
C HIS A 268 -18.01 8.61 24.00
N ILE A 269 -19.17 8.38 24.60
CA ILE A 269 -19.35 8.44 26.05
C ILE A 269 -19.31 7.07 26.68
N GLN A 270 -18.52 6.92 27.74
CA GLN A 270 -18.53 5.72 28.59
C GLN A 270 -18.60 6.10 30.06
N LYS A 271 -19.15 5.22 30.90
CA LYS A 271 -19.27 5.40 32.33
C LYS A 271 -18.17 4.61 33.05
N MET A 272 -17.27 5.33 33.70
CA MET A 272 -16.19 4.77 34.51
C MET A 272 -16.49 4.95 36.01
N GLY A 273 -17.28 4.03 36.56
CA GLY A 273 -17.75 4.13 37.93
C GLY A 273 -18.71 5.30 38.13
N ASP A 274 -18.27 6.34 38.84
CA ASP A 274 -19.08 7.51 39.18
C ASP A 274 -18.99 8.66 38.15
N VAL A 275 -18.14 8.54 37.14
CA VAL A 275 -17.93 9.60 36.12
C VAL A 275 -18.26 9.11 34.71
N TYR A 276 -18.80 10.02 33.91
CA TYR A 276 -18.90 9.85 32.47
C TYR A 276 -17.60 10.36 31.78
N VAL A 277 -17.05 9.59 30.88
CA VAL A 277 -15.86 9.96 30.11
C VAL A 277 -16.25 10.07 28.64
N MET A 278 -16.02 11.24 28.07
CA MET A 278 -16.20 11.52 26.64
C MET A 278 -14.86 11.41 25.97
N PHE A 279 -14.67 10.36 25.19
CA PHE A 279 -13.58 10.27 24.23
C PHE A 279 -13.96 11.05 22.98
N TYR A 280 -13.11 11.99 22.56
CA TYR A 280 -13.37 12.86 21.42
C TYR A 280 -12.08 13.16 20.66
N PHE A 281 -12.20 13.74 19.48
CA PHE A 281 -11.04 14.28 18.76
C PHE A 281 -11.09 15.80 18.69
N SER A 282 -9.91 16.39 18.60
CA SER A 282 -9.76 17.78 18.22
C SER A 282 -8.82 17.91 17.01
N ALA A 283 -9.00 18.97 16.22
CA ALA A 283 -8.16 19.25 15.07
C ALA A 283 -7.90 20.74 14.90
N PHE A 284 -6.74 21.02 14.26
CA PHE A 284 -6.26 22.37 13.95
C PHE A 284 -5.98 23.24 15.19
N GLU A 285 -5.67 22.60 16.29
CA GLU A 285 -5.31 23.25 17.54
C GLU A 285 -3.93 23.93 17.41
N PRO A 286 -3.82 25.26 17.59
CA PRO A 286 -2.57 25.99 17.39
C PRO A 286 -1.44 25.57 18.34
N SER A 287 -1.78 25.06 19.52
CA SER A 287 -0.83 24.59 20.54
C SER A 287 -0.19 23.24 20.20
N ARG A 288 -0.68 22.52 19.19
CA ARG A 288 -0.21 21.19 18.79
C ARG A 288 0.65 21.25 17.52
N LYS A 289 1.68 20.40 17.46
CA LYS A 289 2.53 20.23 16.26
C LYS A 289 1.90 19.32 15.19
N TYR A 290 0.82 18.63 15.51
CA TYR A 290 0.07 17.72 14.67
C TYR A 290 -1.35 18.24 14.42
N LYS A 291 -1.95 17.83 13.31
CA LYS A 291 -3.21 18.42 12.83
C LYS A 291 -4.44 17.93 13.58
N ALA A 292 -4.47 16.67 14.02
CA ALA A 292 -5.60 16.10 14.73
C ALA A 292 -5.15 15.01 15.70
N PHE A 293 -5.88 14.86 16.79
CA PHE A 293 -5.56 13.93 17.86
C PHE A 293 -6.83 13.50 18.61
N ASN A 294 -6.74 12.40 19.36
CA ASN A 294 -7.80 11.94 20.25
C ASN A 294 -7.41 12.19 21.71
N THR A 295 -8.37 12.66 22.49
CA THR A 295 -8.24 12.97 23.92
C THR A 295 -9.55 12.68 24.64
N PHE A 296 -9.75 13.18 25.87
CA PHE A 296 -10.98 12.98 26.62
C PHE A 296 -11.34 14.13 27.52
N ALA A 297 -12.61 14.20 27.87
CA ALA A 297 -13.15 15.03 28.96
C ALA A 297 -13.98 14.15 29.89
N ALA A 298 -14.17 14.57 31.13
CA ALA A 298 -14.96 13.83 32.10
C ALA A 298 -16.04 14.71 32.77
N SER A 299 -17.16 14.09 33.17
CA SER A 299 -18.33 14.76 33.72
C SER A 299 -19.04 13.90 34.75
N TYR A 300 -19.66 14.50 35.74
CA TYR A 300 -20.57 13.83 36.68
C TYR A 300 -22.04 13.88 36.25
N ASP A 301 -22.40 14.74 35.28
CA ASP A 301 -23.80 15.05 34.96
C ASP A 301 -24.14 15.11 33.47
N LEU A 302 -23.20 14.71 32.58
CA LEU A 302 -23.31 14.72 31.11
C LEU A 302 -23.35 16.14 30.48
N VAL A 303 -23.32 17.19 31.25
CA VAL A 303 -23.47 18.58 30.77
C VAL A 303 -22.22 19.42 31.04
N HIS A 304 -21.67 19.30 32.26
CA HIS A 304 -20.48 20.04 32.67
C HIS A 304 -19.25 19.14 32.53
N TRP A 305 -18.39 19.45 31.54
CA TRP A 305 -17.25 18.64 31.19
C TRP A 305 -15.93 19.28 31.62
N THR A 306 -15.12 18.53 32.34
CA THR A 306 -13.74 18.88 32.67
C THR A 306 -12.84 18.30 31.60
N ASP A 307 -12.14 19.16 30.87
CA ASP A 307 -11.27 18.76 29.77
C ASP A 307 -9.90 18.31 30.28
N TRP A 308 -9.36 17.23 29.68
CA TRP A 308 -8.02 16.73 29.98
C TRP A 308 -6.95 17.66 29.42
N LYS A 309 -6.00 18.09 30.27
CA LYS A 309 -4.93 19.01 29.91
C LYS A 309 -3.54 18.35 29.81
N GLY A 310 -3.46 17.02 29.95
CA GLY A 310 -2.23 16.25 29.85
C GLY A 310 -1.91 15.78 28.43
N ALA A 311 -1.17 14.68 28.33
CA ALA A 311 -0.82 14.09 27.04
C ALA A 311 -2.06 13.54 26.31
N ASP A 312 -2.14 13.77 25.01
CA ASP A 312 -3.21 13.24 24.18
C ASP A 312 -3.16 11.70 24.11
N LEU A 313 -4.32 11.04 24.00
CA LEU A 313 -4.42 9.58 23.99
C LEU A 313 -3.86 8.97 22.69
N ILE A 314 -4.19 9.58 21.55
CA ILE A 314 -3.70 9.17 20.23
C ILE A 314 -3.26 10.39 19.45
N ILE A 315 -2.04 10.34 18.93
CA ILE A 315 -1.45 11.36 18.05
C ILE A 315 -0.92 10.71 16.77
N PRO A 316 -0.79 11.45 15.67
CA PRO A 316 -0.05 11.00 14.47
C PRO A 316 1.39 10.59 14.81
N SER A 317 1.79 9.39 14.40
CA SER A 317 3.16 8.88 14.71
C SER A 317 3.64 7.76 13.79
N LYS A 318 2.79 7.28 12.87
CA LYS A 318 3.06 6.20 11.94
C LYS A 318 2.80 6.66 10.51
N ASP A 319 3.33 5.95 9.53
CA ASP A 319 3.15 6.22 8.10
C ASP A 319 1.69 6.15 7.64
N TYR A 320 0.85 5.38 8.32
CA TYR A 320 -0.57 5.28 8.01
C TYR A 320 -1.42 6.37 8.69
N ASP A 321 -0.89 7.13 9.66
CA ASP A 321 -1.63 8.19 10.37
C ASP A 321 -0.89 9.54 10.43
N GLU A 322 0.10 9.78 9.56
CA GLU A 322 0.96 10.97 9.57
C GLU A 322 0.19 12.30 9.56
N LEU A 323 -0.95 12.34 8.87
CA LEU A 323 -1.70 13.58 8.69
C LEU A 323 -2.76 13.78 9.79
N PHE A 324 -3.54 12.74 10.07
CA PHE A 324 -4.60 12.76 11.09
C PHE A 324 -4.68 11.42 11.83
N ALA A 325 -4.87 11.51 13.16
CA ALA A 325 -5.26 10.41 14.02
C ALA A 325 -6.46 10.89 14.85
N HIS A 326 -7.70 10.63 14.39
CA HIS A 326 -8.90 11.28 14.91
C HIS A 326 -10.13 10.35 14.90
N LYS A 327 -11.29 10.84 15.36
CA LYS A 327 -12.59 10.14 15.34
C LYS A 327 -12.56 8.86 16.17
N SER A 328 -12.53 9.03 17.46
CA SER A 328 -12.29 8.04 18.50
C SER A 328 -13.45 7.06 18.71
N TYR A 329 -13.15 5.78 18.95
CA TYR A 329 -14.04 4.83 19.59
C TYR A 329 -13.23 3.86 20.47
N VAL A 330 -13.57 3.77 21.76
CA VAL A 330 -12.75 3.05 22.74
C VAL A 330 -13.53 1.88 23.34
N VAL A 331 -12.89 0.71 23.43
CA VAL A 331 -13.47 -0.52 24.01
C VAL A 331 -12.47 -1.10 25.00
N LYS A 332 -12.93 -1.52 26.20
CA LYS A 332 -12.15 -2.30 27.14
C LYS A 332 -12.67 -3.72 27.19
N HIS A 333 -11.84 -4.71 26.85
CA HIS A 333 -12.22 -6.12 26.86
C HIS A 333 -11.08 -6.98 27.35
N ASN A 334 -11.38 -7.93 28.25
CA ASN A 334 -10.40 -8.89 28.81
C ASN A 334 -9.12 -8.21 29.35
N GLY A 335 -9.26 -7.05 30.00
CA GLY A 335 -8.16 -6.31 30.60
C GLY A 335 -7.23 -5.63 29.58
N VAL A 336 -7.66 -5.46 28.33
CA VAL A 336 -7.02 -4.67 27.28
C VAL A 336 -7.95 -3.57 26.83
N VAL A 337 -7.41 -2.37 26.64
CA VAL A 337 -8.12 -1.25 26.01
C VAL A 337 -7.76 -1.21 24.54
N TYR A 338 -8.76 -1.12 23.69
CA TYR A 338 -8.65 -0.98 22.23
C TYR A 338 -9.20 0.38 21.85
N HIS A 339 -8.36 1.20 21.25
CA HIS A 339 -8.73 2.52 20.78
C HIS A 339 -8.76 2.50 19.25
N PHE A 340 -9.96 2.45 18.69
CA PHE A 340 -10.21 2.54 17.25
C PHE A 340 -10.24 4.03 16.86
N TYR A 341 -9.61 4.35 15.75
CA TYR A 341 -9.57 5.72 15.25
C TYR A 341 -9.41 5.75 13.72
N CYS A 342 -9.83 6.85 13.11
CA CYS A 342 -9.55 7.12 11.73
C CYS A 342 -8.10 7.56 11.57
N ALA A 343 -7.35 6.81 10.81
CA ALA A 343 -5.97 7.08 10.44
C ALA A 343 -5.90 7.63 9.02
N VAL A 344 -5.16 8.73 8.84
CA VAL A 344 -4.99 9.38 7.53
C VAL A 344 -3.52 9.65 7.31
N ASN A 345 -2.98 9.12 6.22
CA ASN A 345 -1.58 9.35 5.84
C ASN A 345 -1.39 10.62 5.00
N ASP A 346 -0.15 10.92 4.63
CA ASP A 346 0.23 12.09 3.84
C ASP A 346 -0.34 12.09 2.41
N ALA A 347 -0.75 10.92 1.88
CA ALA A 347 -1.45 10.76 0.61
C ALA A 347 -2.98 10.89 0.73
N GLU A 348 -3.49 11.28 1.91
CA GLU A 348 -4.92 11.38 2.22
C GLU A 348 -5.71 10.06 2.11
N GLN A 349 -5.04 8.90 2.11
CA GLN A 349 -5.70 7.61 2.26
C GLN A 349 -6.26 7.52 3.69
N ARG A 350 -7.47 6.99 3.82
CA ARG A 350 -8.18 6.91 5.10
C ARG A 350 -8.62 5.49 5.40
N GLY A 351 -8.38 5.04 6.62
CA GLY A 351 -8.78 3.73 7.13
C GLY A 351 -8.96 3.76 8.64
N ILE A 352 -9.43 2.66 9.19
CA ILE A 352 -9.57 2.50 10.64
C ILE A 352 -8.31 1.82 11.18
N ALA A 353 -7.68 2.45 12.16
CA ALA A 353 -6.55 1.90 12.89
C ALA A 353 -6.90 1.58 14.34
N ILE A 354 -6.06 0.77 14.99
CA ILE A 354 -6.20 0.36 16.39
C ILE A 354 -4.91 0.68 17.14
N ALA A 355 -5.07 1.22 18.33
CA ALA A 355 -4.04 1.26 19.36
C ALA A 355 -4.51 0.49 20.60
N THR A 356 -3.61 -0.11 21.35
CA THR A 356 -3.93 -0.99 22.48
C THR A 356 -3.17 -0.62 23.76
N SER A 357 -3.72 -0.95 24.92
CA SER A 357 -3.06 -0.73 26.21
C SER A 357 -1.95 -1.75 26.52
N LYS A 358 -1.93 -2.86 25.79
CA LYS A 358 -0.90 -3.92 25.88
C LYS A 358 -0.33 -4.24 24.50
N PRO A 359 0.90 -4.75 24.38
CA PRO A 359 1.44 -5.16 23.09
C PRO A 359 0.62 -6.34 22.53
N MET A 360 0.01 -6.17 21.35
CA MET A 360 -0.85 -7.16 20.70
C MET A 360 -0.32 -7.59 19.32
N GLY A 361 0.96 -7.32 19.02
CA GLY A 361 1.55 -7.56 17.70
C GLY A 361 1.34 -6.39 16.74
N ARG A 362 1.29 -6.70 15.45
CA ARG A 362 1.10 -5.72 14.36
C ARG A 362 0.08 -6.22 13.35
N SER A 363 -0.69 -5.32 12.80
CA SER A 363 -1.62 -5.60 11.71
C SER A 363 -0.89 -5.94 10.41
N GLN A 364 -1.50 -6.84 9.63
CA GLN A 364 -1.12 -7.15 8.25
C GLN A 364 -1.93 -6.35 7.22
N VAL A 365 -2.87 -5.51 7.68
CA VAL A 365 -3.68 -4.65 6.81
C VAL A 365 -2.87 -3.41 6.46
N HIS A 366 -2.79 -3.12 5.18
CA HIS A 366 -2.12 -1.94 4.64
C HIS A 366 -3.08 -1.12 3.77
N PHE A 367 -2.82 0.16 3.63
CA PHE A 367 -3.46 0.92 2.57
C PHE A 367 -3.12 0.31 1.20
N PRO A 368 -4.03 0.43 0.21
CA PRO A 368 -3.69 0.09 -1.15
C PRO A 368 -2.42 0.84 -1.56
N GLU A 369 -1.62 0.22 -2.41
CA GLU A 369 -0.43 0.89 -2.94
C GLU A 369 -0.83 2.27 -3.43
N ARG A 370 -0.12 3.28 -2.97
CA ARG A 370 -0.41 4.67 -3.36
C ARG A 370 -0.44 4.71 -4.88
N GLU A 371 -1.57 5.14 -5.45
CA GLU A 371 -1.45 5.84 -6.71
C GLU A 371 -0.59 7.05 -6.38
N VAL A 372 0.70 6.90 -6.60
CA VAL A 372 1.59 8.04 -6.48
C VAL A 372 1.00 9.04 -7.47
N LYS A 373 0.61 10.23 -7.01
CA LYS A 373 0.38 11.39 -7.88
C LYS A 373 1.74 11.77 -8.47
N ASN A 374 2.45 10.74 -8.91
CA ASN A 374 3.65 10.86 -9.69
C ASN A 374 3.23 11.38 -11.04
N ARG A 375 3.95 12.30 -11.50
CA ARG A 375 3.91 12.67 -12.90
C ARG A 375 4.39 11.51 -13.79
N ARG A 376 4.95 10.44 -13.19
CA ARG A 376 5.14 9.13 -13.82
C ARG A 376 3.82 8.36 -13.73
N MET A 377 3.19 8.13 -14.86
CA MET A 377 1.98 7.30 -14.96
C MET A 377 2.35 6.00 -15.67
N VAL A 378 1.72 4.91 -15.26
CA VAL A 378 1.95 3.58 -15.82
C VAL A 378 0.60 3.02 -16.25
N MET A 379 0.51 2.60 -17.50
CA MET A 379 -0.62 1.89 -18.07
C MET A 379 -0.19 0.47 -18.39
N GLU A 380 -0.83 -0.52 -17.80
CA GLU A 380 -0.65 -1.92 -18.14
C GLU A 380 -1.31 -2.22 -19.50
N LEU A 381 -0.58 -2.86 -20.39
CA LEU A 381 -1.07 -3.22 -21.72
C LEU A 381 -1.28 -4.73 -21.86
N ASP A 382 -1.49 -5.44 -20.75
CA ASP A 382 -1.48 -6.90 -20.70
C ASP A 382 -2.73 -7.57 -21.28
N LYS A 383 -3.85 -6.87 -21.47
CA LYS A 383 -5.14 -7.44 -21.85
C LYS A 383 -5.47 -7.32 -23.34
N GLY A 384 -6.10 -8.35 -23.91
CA GLY A 384 -6.75 -8.28 -25.21
C GLY A 384 -5.81 -8.10 -26.41
N TRP A 385 -4.74 -8.86 -26.49
CA TRP A 385 -3.86 -8.92 -27.66
C TRP A 385 -4.37 -9.90 -28.70
N LYS A 386 -4.34 -9.52 -29.98
CA LYS A 386 -4.48 -10.45 -31.09
C LYS A 386 -3.12 -11.04 -31.41
N THR A 387 -3.04 -12.36 -31.55
CA THR A 387 -1.78 -13.03 -31.88
C THR A 387 -1.99 -14.14 -32.90
N TRP A 388 -0.99 -14.40 -33.74
CA TRP A 388 -0.97 -15.48 -34.72
C TRP A 388 0.46 -15.87 -35.07
N LEU A 389 0.68 -17.12 -35.50
CA LEU A 389 1.95 -17.60 -36.06
C LEU A 389 2.08 -17.21 -37.53
N CYS A 390 3.26 -16.75 -37.94
CA CYS A 390 3.54 -16.40 -39.34
C CYS A 390 3.93 -17.60 -40.17
N ASP A 391 4.63 -18.55 -39.55
CA ASP A 391 5.21 -19.71 -40.23
C ASP A 391 4.36 -20.95 -39.95
N LYS A 392 4.30 -21.88 -40.91
CA LYS A 392 3.77 -23.21 -40.64
C LYS A 392 4.73 -23.89 -39.67
N SER A 393 4.29 -24.12 -38.46
CA SER A 393 5.10 -24.83 -37.47
C SER A 393 5.50 -26.19 -38.03
N ALA A 394 6.65 -26.74 -37.63
CA ALA A 394 7.06 -28.08 -37.92
C ALA A 394 6.02 -29.17 -37.56
N TYR A 395 5.01 -28.81 -36.81
CA TYR A 395 3.91 -29.63 -36.33
C TYR A 395 2.62 -29.54 -37.16
N GLY A 396 2.63 -28.84 -38.29
CA GLY A 396 1.58 -28.93 -39.31
C GLY A 396 0.24 -28.25 -39.02
N GLN A 397 0.10 -27.53 -37.94
CA GLN A 397 -1.15 -26.86 -37.52
C GLN A 397 -0.95 -25.36 -37.24
N ALA A 398 -0.45 -24.64 -38.23
CA ALA A 398 -0.56 -23.19 -38.19
C ALA A 398 -1.99 -22.80 -38.59
N ASP A 399 -2.88 -22.67 -37.64
CA ASP A 399 -4.09 -21.88 -37.84
C ASP A 399 -3.64 -20.40 -37.79
N ASN A 400 -3.48 -19.82 -39.01
CA ASN A 400 -3.08 -18.41 -39.12
C ASN A 400 -4.21 -17.43 -38.73
N ALA A 401 -5.31 -17.94 -38.22
CA ALA A 401 -6.40 -17.09 -37.72
C ALA A 401 -5.98 -16.40 -36.43
N PRO A 402 -6.07 -15.06 -36.35
CA PRO A 402 -5.75 -14.34 -35.12
C PRO A 402 -6.62 -14.80 -33.96
N THR A 403 -5.97 -15.15 -32.83
CA THR A 403 -6.66 -15.40 -31.55
C THR A 403 -6.44 -14.25 -30.59
N VAL A 404 -7.37 -14.08 -29.63
CA VAL A 404 -7.25 -13.05 -28.59
C VAL A 404 -6.71 -13.68 -27.34
N VAL A 405 -5.64 -13.09 -26.79
CA VAL A 405 -4.97 -13.55 -25.58
C VAL A 405 -4.67 -12.39 -24.65
N ASP A 406 -4.50 -12.70 -23.37
CA ASP A 406 -3.86 -11.81 -22.42
C ASP A 406 -2.37 -12.19 -22.30
N ILE A 407 -1.51 -11.21 -22.08
CA ILE A 407 -0.11 -11.45 -21.74
C ILE A 407 0.07 -11.43 -20.22
N PRO A 408 1.02 -12.19 -19.68
CA PRO A 408 2.03 -13.05 -20.30
C PRO A 408 1.45 -14.19 -21.14
N HIS A 409 1.99 -14.36 -22.34
CA HIS A 409 1.58 -15.42 -23.29
C HIS A 409 2.78 -15.92 -24.08
N ASN A 410 2.81 -17.22 -24.36
CA ASN A 410 3.73 -17.82 -25.32
C ASN A 410 3.06 -18.95 -26.10
N TRP A 411 3.57 -19.23 -27.27
CA TRP A 411 3.03 -20.27 -28.15
C TRP A 411 3.46 -21.69 -27.78
N ASP A 412 4.53 -21.85 -27.01
CA ASP A 412 5.03 -23.17 -26.57
C ASP A 412 4.00 -23.89 -25.69
N ASP A 413 3.13 -23.17 -25.01
CA ASP A 413 2.03 -23.72 -24.23
C ASP A 413 1.12 -24.66 -25.05
N TYR A 414 0.94 -24.37 -26.31
CA TYR A 414 0.05 -25.14 -27.18
C TYR A 414 0.73 -26.36 -27.80
N TYR A 415 2.04 -26.34 -28.03
CA TYR A 415 2.74 -27.32 -28.79
C TYR A 415 3.72 -28.20 -28.01
N GLY A 416 4.51 -27.64 -27.13
CA GLY A 416 5.56 -28.36 -26.43
C GLY A 416 5.03 -29.38 -25.45
N TYR A 417 4.18 -28.95 -24.53
CA TYR A 417 3.67 -29.81 -23.44
C TYR A 417 2.56 -30.76 -23.87
N ARG A 418 1.69 -30.34 -24.79
CA ARG A 418 0.58 -31.15 -25.23
C ARG A 418 0.95 -32.34 -26.10
N GLN A 419 2.08 -32.29 -26.80
CA GLN A 419 2.47 -33.34 -27.71
C GLN A 419 3.59 -34.23 -27.18
N LEU A 420 4.12 -33.94 -25.96
CA LEU A 420 5.29 -34.61 -25.40
C LEU A 420 6.48 -34.63 -26.39
N THR A 421 6.51 -33.65 -27.28
CA THR A 421 7.57 -33.43 -28.22
C THR A 421 8.44 -32.28 -27.79
N HIS A 422 9.66 -32.28 -28.22
CA HIS A 422 10.70 -31.39 -27.77
C HIS A 422 10.33 -29.89 -27.81
N GLY A 423 10.53 -29.30 -26.81
CA GLY A 423 10.49 -28.12 -26.09
C GLY A 423 10.20 -26.78 -26.75
N ASN A 424 10.94 -26.37 -27.71
CA ASN A 424 10.86 -24.99 -28.20
C ASN A 424 10.13 -24.89 -29.54
N LEU A 425 9.17 -24.01 -29.62
CA LEU A 425 8.56 -23.63 -30.88
C LEU A 425 9.44 -22.58 -31.57
N HIS A 426 10.08 -22.96 -32.67
CA HIS A 426 10.83 -22.04 -33.51
C HIS A 426 9.92 -21.37 -34.52
N GLY A 427 10.19 -20.11 -34.85
CA GLY A 427 9.43 -19.36 -35.84
C GLY A 427 9.16 -17.91 -35.45
N THR A 428 8.09 -17.39 -36.01
CA THR A 428 7.67 -16.00 -35.82
C THR A 428 6.22 -15.92 -35.37
N ALA A 429 5.96 -15.18 -34.28
CA ALA A 429 4.62 -14.85 -33.82
C ALA A 429 4.39 -13.34 -33.89
N MET A 430 3.20 -12.95 -34.37
CA MET A 430 2.74 -11.57 -34.37
C MET A 430 1.83 -11.32 -33.19
N TYR A 431 1.98 -10.16 -32.57
CA TYR A 431 1.12 -9.65 -31.53
C TYR A 431 0.63 -8.24 -31.88
N GLU A 432 -0.66 -8.03 -31.85
CA GLU A 432 -1.27 -6.74 -32.16
C GLU A 432 -2.17 -6.28 -31.01
N LYS A 433 -1.97 -5.05 -30.59
CA LYS A 433 -2.78 -4.40 -29.55
C LYS A 433 -3.28 -3.05 -30.00
N THR A 434 -4.59 -2.85 -29.95
CA THR A 434 -5.19 -1.53 -30.04
C THR A 434 -5.50 -1.02 -28.62
N PHE A 435 -5.09 0.21 -28.32
CA PHE A 435 -5.37 0.86 -27.05
C PHE A 435 -5.68 2.34 -27.24
N THR A 436 -6.52 2.89 -26.36
CA THR A 436 -6.93 4.28 -26.42
C THR A 436 -6.26 5.08 -25.32
N LEU A 437 -5.70 6.22 -25.69
CA LEU A 437 -5.17 7.19 -24.74
C LEU A 437 -6.18 8.29 -24.53
N ASP A 438 -6.72 8.34 -23.30
CA ASP A 438 -7.63 9.37 -22.84
C ASP A 438 -6.82 10.47 -22.14
N ASN A 439 -6.99 11.72 -22.57
CA ASN A 439 -6.32 12.88 -21.97
C ASN A 439 -6.61 13.07 -20.48
N SER A 440 -7.69 12.52 -19.94
CA SER A 440 -8.01 12.59 -18.52
C SER A 440 -7.12 11.66 -17.68
N GLN A 441 -6.68 10.54 -18.25
CA GLN A 441 -5.85 9.53 -17.59
C GLN A 441 -4.38 9.59 -18.06
N PHE A 442 -4.14 9.93 -19.34
CA PHE A 442 -2.83 9.98 -19.98
C PHE A 442 -2.76 11.23 -20.88
N PRO A 443 -2.50 12.42 -20.32
CA PRO A 443 -2.56 13.66 -21.06
C PRO A 443 -1.44 13.74 -22.12
N ILE A 444 -1.80 13.63 -23.40
CA ILE A 444 -0.91 13.77 -24.54
C ILE A 444 -0.90 15.20 -25.06
N SER A 445 -1.98 15.98 -24.84
CA SER A 445 -2.20 17.28 -25.45
C SER A 445 -1.86 18.50 -24.57
N ASP A 446 -1.51 18.28 -23.29
CA ASP A 446 -1.13 19.41 -22.44
C ASP A 446 0.34 19.78 -22.66
N SER A 447 0.55 20.67 -23.63
CA SER A 447 1.87 21.22 -23.97
C SER A 447 2.56 21.99 -22.84
N SER A 448 1.87 22.23 -21.72
CA SER A 448 2.44 22.89 -20.54
C SER A 448 3.41 22.00 -19.72
N PHE A 449 3.42 20.69 -19.99
CA PHE A 449 4.31 19.75 -19.34
C PHE A 449 4.95 18.86 -20.40
N GLY A 450 6.21 19.09 -20.74
CA GLY A 450 6.97 18.21 -21.62
C GLY A 450 6.96 16.77 -21.12
N LYS A 451 6.00 15.96 -21.61
CA LYS A 451 5.90 14.56 -21.24
C LYS A 451 6.58 13.68 -22.25
N ARG A 452 7.21 12.64 -21.75
CA ARG A 452 7.84 11.58 -22.55
C ARG A 452 7.14 10.27 -22.29
N TYR A 453 7.04 9.43 -23.30
CA TYR A 453 6.31 8.17 -23.25
C TYR A 453 7.23 7.01 -23.62
N PHE A 454 7.22 5.99 -22.77
CA PHE A 454 8.10 4.83 -22.94
C PHE A 454 7.30 3.54 -22.90
N LEU A 455 7.49 2.68 -23.90
CA LEU A 455 7.07 1.29 -23.84
C LEU A 455 8.16 0.45 -23.17
N ARG A 456 7.79 -0.31 -22.13
CA ARG A 456 8.67 -1.26 -21.49
C ARG A 456 8.09 -2.67 -21.63
N PHE A 457 8.89 -3.55 -22.20
CA PHE A 457 8.65 -4.98 -22.28
C PHE A 457 9.56 -5.67 -21.26
N GLU A 458 9.04 -6.54 -20.44
CA GLU A 458 9.82 -7.25 -19.42
C GLU A 458 10.41 -8.57 -19.93
N GLY A 459 9.91 -9.08 -21.05
CA GLY A 459 10.46 -10.23 -21.75
C GLY A 459 9.70 -10.56 -23.03
N VAL A 460 10.44 -10.72 -24.11
CA VAL A 460 9.95 -11.17 -25.42
C VAL A 460 10.94 -12.16 -25.98
N GLY A 461 10.48 -13.32 -26.29
CA GLY A 461 11.38 -14.37 -26.77
C GLY A 461 11.42 -14.50 -28.28
N THR A 462 12.62 -14.39 -28.90
CA THR A 462 13.93 -14.00 -28.32
C THR A 462 14.33 -12.64 -28.82
N TYR A 463 13.85 -12.30 -30.03
CA TYR A 463 13.97 -10.95 -30.59
C TYR A 463 12.60 -10.30 -30.71
N ALA A 464 12.56 -9.01 -30.50
CA ALA A 464 11.35 -8.19 -30.66
C ALA A 464 11.57 -7.14 -31.75
N THR A 465 10.69 -7.12 -32.75
CA THR A 465 10.56 -5.96 -33.65
C THR A 465 9.28 -5.24 -33.26
N VAL A 466 9.39 -3.97 -32.91
CA VAL A 466 8.26 -3.20 -32.37
C VAL A 466 7.87 -2.09 -33.34
N THR A 467 6.57 -2.02 -33.66
CA THR A 467 5.99 -0.98 -34.51
C THR A 467 4.82 -0.33 -33.79
N LEU A 468 4.80 1.00 -33.69
CA LEU A 468 3.68 1.76 -33.10
C LEU A 468 3.16 2.79 -34.11
N ASN A 469 1.88 2.70 -34.46
CA ASN A 469 1.23 3.58 -35.44
C ASN A 469 1.96 3.67 -36.78
N GLY A 470 2.62 2.59 -37.20
CA GLY A 470 3.40 2.50 -38.45
C GLY A 470 4.88 2.94 -38.34
N LYS A 471 5.30 3.52 -37.20
CA LYS A 471 6.71 3.82 -36.95
C LYS A 471 7.42 2.58 -36.42
N ASP A 472 8.46 2.14 -37.13
CA ASP A 472 9.31 1.01 -36.77
C ASP A 472 10.37 1.45 -35.75
N PHE A 473 10.53 0.71 -34.65
CA PHE A 473 11.55 0.93 -33.62
C PHE A 473 12.72 -0.06 -33.74
N GLY A 474 12.71 -0.91 -34.77
CA GLY A 474 13.77 -1.85 -35.03
C GLY A 474 13.63 -3.21 -34.34
N ARG A 475 14.55 -4.09 -34.65
CA ARG A 475 14.68 -5.44 -34.09
C ARG A 475 15.67 -5.43 -32.92
N HIS A 476 15.24 -5.91 -31.77
CA HIS A 476 16.01 -5.90 -30.53
C HIS A 476 16.24 -7.32 -30.00
N PRO A 477 17.48 -7.68 -29.60
CA PRO A 477 17.71 -8.84 -28.76
C PRO A 477 17.21 -8.55 -27.36
N VAL A 478 16.17 -9.24 -26.91
CA VAL A 478 15.49 -8.99 -25.62
C VAL A 478 15.60 -10.22 -24.74
N GLY A 479 14.98 -11.31 -25.14
CA GLY A 479 14.91 -12.53 -24.38
C GLY A 479 14.29 -12.29 -23.01
N ARG A 480 15.07 -12.52 -21.95
CA ARG A 480 14.65 -12.52 -20.54
C ARG A 480 15.04 -11.27 -19.74
N THR A 481 15.42 -10.19 -20.42
CA THR A 481 15.67 -8.88 -19.82
C THR A 481 14.69 -7.83 -20.34
N THR A 482 14.63 -6.67 -19.70
CA THR A 482 13.72 -5.62 -20.11
C THR A 482 14.21 -4.84 -21.31
N LEU A 483 13.27 -4.46 -22.19
CA LEU A 483 13.45 -3.50 -23.28
C LEU A 483 12.60 -2.26 -23.00
N THR A 484 13.21 -1.07 -23.03
CA THR A 484 12.50 0.20 -22.93
C THR A 484 12.72 1.05 -24.17
N LEU A 485 11.63 1.47 -24.83
CA LEU A 485 11.64 2.26 -26.06
C LEU A 485 10.98 3.62 -25.81
N ASP A 486 11.62 4.71 -26.23
CA ASP A 486 11.00 6.02 -26.28
C ASP A 486 10.05 6.10 -27.48
N VAL A 487 8.75 6.14 -27.19
CA VAL A 487 7.70 6.14 -28.21
C VAL A 487 6.96 7.48 -28.34
N THR A 488 7.48 8.51 -27.69
CA THR A 488 6.85 9.82 -27.60
C THR A 488 6.34 10.36 -28.93
N GLU A 489 7.18 10.28 -29.98
CA GLU A 489 6.84 10.83 -31.30
C GLU A 489 5.88 9.95 -32.12
N ALA A 490 5.67 8.69 -31.71
CA ALA A 490 4.81 7.77 -32.41
C ALA A 490 3.39 7.70 -31.81
N LEU A 491 3.22 8.15 -30.57
CA LEU A 491 1.92 8.18 -29.91
C LEU A 491 1.03 9.31 -30.39
N LYS A 492 -0.25 9.08 -30.40
CA LYS A 492 -1.29 10.06 -30.74
C LYS A 492 -2.45 10.01 -29.75
N PRO A 493 -3.20 11.10 -29.56
CA PRO A 493 -4.45 11.10 -28.82
C PRO A 493 -5.45 10.12 -29.47
N GLY A 494 -6.27 9.46 -28.63
CA GLY A 494 -7.24 8.48 -29.08
C GLY A 494 -6.61 7.11 -29.35
N GLU A 495 -7.01 6.46 -30.42
CA GLU A 495 -6.62 5.08 -30.72
C GLU A 495 -5.18 4.99 -31.22
N ASN A 496 -4.43 4.04 -30.64
CA ASN A 496 -3.07 3.68 -31.02
C ASN A 496 -2.99 2.18 -31.32
N ARG A 497 -2.22 1.82 -32.33
CA ARG A 497 -1.99 0.45 -32.76
C ARG A 497 -0.54 0.06 -32.56
N LEU A 498 -0.29 -0.89 -31.66
CA LEU A 498 0.99 -1.47 -31.34
C LEU A 498 1.10 -2.86 -31.97
N VAL A 499 2.17 -3.11 -32.71
CA VAL A 499 2.48 -4.41 -33.30
C VAL A 499 3.85 -4.85 -32.82
N VAL A 500 3.93 -6.08 -32.36
CA VAL A 500 5.18 -6.71 -31.93
C VAL A 500 5.35 -8.00 -32.71
N LYS A 501 6.47 -8.13 -33.41
CA LYS A 501 6.92 -9.36 -34.05
C LYS A 501 7.91 -10.03 -33.09
N ALA A 502 7.52 -11.15 -32.50
CA ALA A 502 8.38 -12.00 -31.69
C ALA A 502 8.98 -13.08 -32.53
N GLU A 503 10.30 -13.24 -32.46
CA GLU A 503 11.03 -14.20 -33.29
C GLU A 503 11.89 -15.13 -32.42
N HIS A 504 11.75 -16.43 -32.64
CA HIS A 504 12.59 -17.45 -32.04
C HIS A 504 13.13 -18.40 -33.17
N PRO A 505 14.22 -18.03 -33.87
CA PRO A 505 14.80 -18.86 -34.93
C PRO A 505 15.37 -20.15 -34.37
N GLU A 506 15.51 -21.18 -35.23
CA GLU A 506 16.13 -22.49 -34.89
C GLU A 506 17.58 -22.36 -34.42
N MET A 507 18.34 -21.46 -35.07
CA MET A 507 19.73 -21.22 -34.73
C MET A 507 19.93 -19.78 -34.29
N ILE A 508 20.38 -19.61 -33.05
CA ILE A 508 20.72 -18.32 -32.47
C ILE A 508 22.13 -18.42 -31.90
N ALA A 509 23.04 -17.64 -32.45
CA ALA A 509 24.45 -17.66 -32.07
C ALA A 509 24.95 -16.35 -31.45
N ASP A 510 24.02 -15.40 -31.19
CA ASP A 510 24.35 -14.07 -30.72
C ASP A 510 23.66 -13.69 -29.37
N MET A 511 23.08 -14.68 -28.66
CA MET A 511 22.36 -14.48 -27.41
C MET A 511 22.91 -15.34 -26.29
N PRO A 512 22.83 -14.86 -24.99
CA PRO A 512 23.48 -15.57 -23.87
C PRO A 512 22.68 -16.74 -23.31
N TRP A 513 21.46 -16.98 -23.73
CA TRP A 513 20.58 -17.99 -23.16
C TRP A 513 19.83 -18.83 -24.18
N VAL A 514 20.32 -18.90 -25.36
CA VAL A 514 19.73 -19.75 -26.38
C VAL A 514 20.80 -20.64 -26.91
N CYS A 515 20.53 -21.91 -27.09
CA CYS A 515 21.46 -22.81 -27.73
C CYS A 515 20.86 -23.56 -28.91
N GLY A 516 21.59 -23.52 -29.99
CA GLY A 516 21.38 -24.44 -31.04
C GLY A 516 22.07 -25.76 -30.73
N GLY A 517 21.30 -26.83 -30.62
CA GLY A 517 21.86 -28.18 -30.54
C GLY A 517 22.29 -28.62 -29.14
N CYS A 518 21.83 -28.01 -28.11
CA CYS A 518 21.99 -28.52 -26.74
C CYS A 518 20.74 -29.24 -26.21
N SER A 519 20.83 -29.80 -25.01
CA SER A 519 19.73 -30.52 -24.36
C SER A 519 18.43 -29.74 -24.25
N SER A 520 18.52 -28.42 -24.27
CA SER A 520 17.34 -27.53 -24.22
C SER A 520 16.47 -27.59 -25.47
N GLU A 521 16.98 -27.98 -26.60
CA GLU A 521 16.16 -28.22 -27.78
C GLU A 521 15.45 -29.56 -27.76
N TRP A 522 15.93 -30.48 -26.94
CA TRP A 522 15.47 -31.86 -26.88
C TRP A 522 14.60 -32.21 -25.70
N GLY A 523 14.20 -31.19 -24.88
CA GLY A 523 13.41 -31.46 -23.71
C GLY A 523 12.75 -30.23 -23.08
N PHE A 524 12.06 -30.44 -22.02
CA PHE A 524 11.39 -29.40 -21.20
C PHE A 524 12.35 -28.53 -20.41
N SER A 525 13.65 -28.59 -20.77
CA SER A 525 14.62 -28.28 -19.77
C SER A 525 15.29 -26.92 -19.94
N GLU A 526 16.42 -26.98 -19.53
CA GLU A 526 17.48 -26.04 -19.30
C GLU A 526 17.67 -25.15 -20.51
N GLY A 527 17.38 -23.94 -20.47
CA GLY A 527 17.65 -22.98 -21.51
C GLY A 527 16.57 -22.81 -22.58
N SER A 528 15.41 -23.49 -22.46
CA SER A 528 14.30 -23.26 -23.39
C SER A 528 13.88 -21.79 -23.39
N GLN A 529 13.62 -21.26 -24.58
CA GLN A 529 13.17 -19.89 -24.76
C GLN A 529 11.73 -19.87 -25.27
N PRO A 530 10.85 -19.07 -24.69
CA PRO A 530 9.48 -18.97 -25.16
C PRO A 530 9.39 -18.19 -26.47
N LEU A 531 8.51 -18.61 -27.37
CA LEU A 531 8.10 -17.80 -28.51
C LEU A 531 6.89 -16.95 -28.12
N GLY A 532 7.10 -15.67 -27.90
CA GLY A 532 6.00 -14.76 -27.57
C GLY A 532 6.35 -13.63 -26.62
N ILE A 533 5.33 -12.89 -26.18
CA ILE A 533 5.44 -11.87 -25.14
C ILE A 533 5.10 -12.55 -23.81
N PHE A 534 6.10 -13.12 -23.16
CA PHE A 534 5.90 -13.98 -21.99
C PHE A 534 6.05 -13.27 -20.63
N ARG A 535 6.17 -11.94 -20.63
CA ARG A 535 6.22 -11.08 -19.45
C ARG A 535 5.46 -9.79 -19.72
N PRO A 536 5.10 -9.00 -18.66
CA PRO A 536 4.28 -7.81 -18.78
C PRO A 536 4.79 -6.76 -19.76
N VAL A 537 3.84 -5.98 -20.31
CA VAL A 537 4.10 -4.80 -21.14
C VAL A 537 3.41 -3.59 -20.54
N VAL A 538 4.15 -2.50 -20.35
CA VAL A 538 3.61 -1.27 -19.80
C VAL A 538 3.98 -0.06 -20.66
N LEU A 539 3.08 0.93 -20.68
CA LEU A 539 3.32 2.26 -21.19
C LEU A 539 3.53 3.22 -20.01
N GLU A 540 4.72 3.83 -19.94
CA GLU A 540 5.05 4.83 -18.92
C GLU A 540 4.99 6.23 -19.51
N ALA A 541 4.34 7.18 -18.82
CA ALA A 541 4.44 8.61 -19.08
C ALA A 541 5.23 9.28 -17.97
N THR A 542 6.23 10.09 -18.33
CA THR A 542 7.11 10.78 -17.38
C THR A 542 7.29 12.25 -17.80
N ASP A 543 7.92 13.05 -16.94
CA ASP A 543 8.46 14.37 -17.33
C ASP A 543 9.64 14.19 -18.30
N GLU A 544 10.07 15.27 -18.96
CA GLU A 544 11.27 15.29 -19.82
C GLU A 544 12.54 14.96 -19.05
N ILE A 545 12.60 15.31 -17.77
CA ILE A 545 13.69 14.88 -16.89
C ILE A 545 13.16 13.77 -16.01
N ARG A 546 13.70 12.57 -16.19
CA ARG A 546 13.27 11.38 -15.49
C ARG A 546 14.42 10.62 -14.85
N ILE A 547 14.09 9.80 -13.87
CA ILE A 547 14.96 8.73 -13.40
C ILE A 547 14.87 7.61 -14.44
N GLU A 548 16.03 7.14 -14.90
CA GLU A 548 16.09 6.07 -15.90
C GLU A 548 15.57 4.73 -15.39
N PRO A 549 15.14 3.82 -16.27
CA PRO A 549 14.69 2.50 -15.87
C PRO A 549 15.78 1.78 -15.06
N PHE A 550 15.40 1.28 -13.88
CA PHE A 550 16.32 0.69 -12.90
C PHE A 550 17.52 1.61 -12.55
N GLY A 551 17.35 2.93 -12.73
CA GLY A 551 18.38 3.94 -12.51
C GLY A 551 18.65 4.27 -11.04
N VAL A 552 17.82 3.78 -10.13
CA VAL A 552 18.10 3.85 -8.70
C VAL A 552 18.91 2.62 -8.30
N HIS A 553 20.09 2.84 -7.72
CA HIS A 553 20.92 1.81 -7.12
C HIS A 553 21.13 2.13 -5.65
N ILE A 554 20.79 1.21 -4.76
CA ILE A 554 20.99 1.33 -3.33
C ILE A 554 21.70 0.09 -2.77
N TRP A 555 22.72 0.30 -1.94
CA TRP A 555 23.44 -0.77 -1.25
C TRP A 555 24.02 -0.28 0.07
N ASN A 556 24.46 -1.20 0.91
CA ASN A 556 25.20 -0.87 2.13
C ASN A 556 26.61 -1.46 2.10
N ASP A 557 27.50 -0.91 2.92
CA ASP A 557 28.84 -1.44 3.13
C ASP A 557 28.81 -2.81 3.85
N ASP A 558 29.96 -3.48 3.89
CA ASP A 558 30.15 -4.79 4.53
C ASP A 558 30.04 -4.78 6.07
N LYS A 559 29.84 -3.60 6.66
CA LYS A 559 29.64 -3.38 8.11
C LYS A 559 28.21 -2.97 8.44
N ALA A 560 27.34 -2.81 7.42
CA ALA A 560 25.98 -2.30 7.55
C ALA A 560 25.88 -0.92 8.23
N GLY A 561 26.95 -0.13 8.18
CA GLY A 561 27.03 1.19 8.84
C GLY A 561 26.75 2.36 7.91
N THR A 562 26.86 2.16 6.60
CA THR A 562 26.68 3.20 5.58
C THR A 562 25.80 2.69 4.44
N VAL A 563 24.81 3.49 4.05
CA VAL A 563 24.00 3.25 2.87
C VAL A 563 24.42 4.20 1.76
N PHE A 564 24.63 3.65 0.58
CA PHE A 564 24.97 4.37 -0.65
C PHE A 564 23.77 4.38 -1.58
N VAL A 565 23.58 5.48 -2.30
CA VAL A 565 22.52 5.64 -3.28
C VAL A 565 23.10 6.30 -4.54
N GLU A 566 22.87 5.67 -5.69
CA GLU A 566 23.07 6.27 -7.00
C GLU A 566 21.71 6.46 -7.68
N THR A 567 21.49 7.65 -8.23
CA THR A 567 20.28 7.95 -8.99
C THR A 567 20.68 8.42 -10.39
N GLU A 568 20.38 7.60 -11.38
CA GLU A 568 20.64 7.90 -12.79
C GLU A 568 19.50 8.72 -13.38
N VAL A 569 19.78 9.94 -13.78
CA VAL A 569 18.80 10.89 -14.32
C VAL A 569 19.18 11.29 -15.74
N LYS A 570 18.16 11.50 -16.60
CA LYS A 570 18.37 11.93 -17.98
C LYS A 570 17.40 13.05 -18.36
N ASN A 571 17.91 14.02 -19.12
CA ASN A 571 17.13 15.07 -19.73
C ASN A 571 16.78 14.68 -21.18
N TYR A 572 15.53 14.41 -21.46
CA TYR A 572 14.98 14.14 -22.79
C TYR A 572 14.44 15.41 -23.47
N GLY A 573 14.44 16.54 -22.73
CA GLY A 573 13.99 17.84 -23.21
C GLY A 573 14.99 18.53 -24.14
N LYS A 574 14.61 19.69 -24.64
CA LYS A 574 15.38 20.50 -25.59
C LYS A 574 16.12 21.66 -24.90
N THR A 575 15.94 21.88 -23.62
CA THR A 575 16.52 22.94 -22.81
C THR A 575 17.42 22.42 -21.71
N THR A 576 18.43 23.23 -21.35
CA THR A 576 19.22 22.95 -20.14
C THR A 576 18.38 23.22 -18.90
N GLU A 577 18.32 22.28 -17.99
CA GLU A 577 17.49 22.34 -16.79
C GLU A 577 18.29 22.04 -15.53
N THR A 578 17.97 22.75 -14.45
CA THR A 578 18.49 22.44 -13.12
C THR A 578 17.38 21.89 -12.24
N VAL A 579 17.60 20.69 -11.72
CA VAL A 579 16.67 19.97 -10.85
C VAL A 579 17.34 19.57 -9.54
N GLU A 580 16.54 19.26 -8.53
CA GLU A 580 17.02 18.61 -7.30
C GLU A 580 16.72 17.11 -7.37
N VAL A 581 17.74 16.29 -7.15
CA VAL A 581 17.61 14.86 -6.91
C VAL A 581 17.55 14.64 -5.40
N VAL A 582 16.44 14.10 -4.94
CA VAL A 582 16.16 13.90 -3.50
C VAL A 582 15.98 12.41 -3.23
N ASN A 583 16.75 11.88 -2.29
CA ASN A 583 16.64 10.52 -1.81
C ASN A 583 16.19 10.52 -0.33
N LYS A 584 14.94 10.08 -0.08
CA LYS A 584 14.37 9.93 1.26
C LYS A 584 14.36 8.46 1.63
N PHE A 585 15.14 8.07 2.63
CA PHE A 585 15.20 6.71 3.16
C PHE A 585 14.42 6.62 4.46
N SER A 586 13.49 5.68 4.53
CA SER A 586 12.59 5.51 5.67
C SER A 586 12.56 4.04 6.13
N ASN A 587 12.32 3.83 7.41
CA ASN A 587 12.13 2.49 7.97
C ASN A 587 10.73 1.93 7.57
N ALA A 588 10.43 0.69 7.95
CA ALA A 588 9.14 0.05 7.65
C ALA A 588 7.93 0.78 8.25
N ASP A 589 8.13 1.53 9.32
CA ASP A 589 7.08 2.36 9.95
C ASP A 589 6.93 3.74 9.27
N GLY A 590 7.66 4.01 8.17
CA GLY A 590 7.64 5.28 7.46
C GLY A 590 8.50 6.39 8.10
N LYS A 591 9.13 6.14 9.26
CA LYS A 591 10.00 7.12 9.91
C LYS A 591 11.25 7.36 9.06
N GLN A 592 11.51 8.63 8.75
CA GLN A 592 12.69 9.01 8.00
C GLN A 592 13.98 8.67 8.76
N VAL A 593 14.86 7.92 8.11
CA VAL A 593 16.20 7.61 8.57
C VAL A 593 17.16 8.69 8.11
N PHE A 594 17.14 8.99 6.81
CA PHE A 594 17.88 10.13 6.23
C PHE A 594 17.14 10.72 5.02
N ARG A 595 17.57 11.93 4.66
CA ARG A 595 17.17 12.61 3.42
C ARG A 595 18.40 13.29 2.83
N LEU A 596 18.69 12.98 1.58
CA LEU A 596 19.79 13.54 0.82
C LEU A 596 19.22 14.35 -0.33
N THR A 597 19.84 15.48 -0.64
CA THR A 597 19.40 16.37 -1.73
C THR A 597 20.61 16.91 -2.45
N GLU A 598 20.60 16.85 -3.78
CA GLU A 598 21.66 17.39 -4.64
C GLU A 598 21.05 18.10 -5.84
N LYS A 599 21.59 19.28 -6.16
CA LYS A 599 21.21 20.04 -7.37
C LYS A 599 22.05 19.58 -8.54
N VAL A 600 21.37 19.27 -9.65
CA VAL A 600 22.01 18.78 -10.87
C VAL A 600 21.52 19.60 -12.06
N THR A 601 22.46 20.10 -12.86
CA THR A 601 22.18 20.74 -14.15
C THR A 601 22.42 19.73 -15.26
N LEU A 602 21.43 19.57 -16.15
CA LEU A 602 21.44 18.62 -17.25
C LEU A 602 21.23 19.34 -18.57
N GLN A 603 22.15 19.14 -19.50
CA GLN A 603 22.02 19.59 -20.89
C GLN A 603 20.96 18.72 -21.63
N PRO A 604 20.42 19.19 -22.77
CA PRO A 604 19.58 18.35 -23.63
C PRO A 604 20.27 17.02 -23.98
N GLY A 605 19.57 15.90 -23.76
CA GLY A 605 20.08 14.56 -23.99
C GLY A 605 21.07 14.04 -22.95
N GLU A 606 21.52 14.87 -22.01
CA GLU A 606 22.52 14.48 -21.02
C GLU A 606 21.96 13.50 -19.99
N ARG A 607 22.81 12.54 -19.62
CA ARG A 607 22.59 11.55 -18.57
C ARG A 607 23.63 11.74 -17.48
N LYS A 608 23.20 11.79 -16.21
CA LYS A 608 24.07 11.85 -15.03
C LYS A 608 23.70 10.85 -13.98
N VAL A 609 24.70 10.36 -13.25
CA VAL A 609 24.52 9.55 -12.04
C VAL A 609 24.86 10.42 -10.84
N VAL A 610 23.87 10.66 -10.00
CA VAL A 610 24.00 11.38 -8.73
C VAL A 610 24.36 10.35 -7.66
N LYS A 611 25.51 10.54 -6.98
CA LYS A 611 26.03 9.61 -6.00
C LYS A 611 25.93 10.22 -4.60
N GLN A 612 25.25 9.55 -3.70
CA GLN A 612 25.00 10.01 -2.34
C GLN A 612 25.22 8.89 -1.33
N GLN A 613 25.50 9.24 -0.10
CA GLN A 613 25.66 8.28 0.99
C GLN A 613 25.27 8.88 2.33
N SER A 614 24.89 8.01 3.26
CA SER A 614 24.56 8.40 4.63
C SER A 614 24.91 7.28 5.61
N PRO A 615 25.48 7.60 6.78
CA PRO A 615 25.58 6.64 7.86
C PRO A 615 24.19 6.27 8.38
N VAL A 616 24.03 5.01 8.79
CA VAL A 616 22.82 4.51 9.43
C VAL A 616 23.21 3.89 10.77
N GLN A 617 22.63 4.41 11.85
CA GLN A 617 22.92 3.93 13.19
C GLN A 617 21.96 2.82 13.60
N ASN A 618 22.50 1.72 14.10
CA ASN A 618 21.74 0.57 14.60
C ASN A 618 20.61 0.12 13.64
N PRO A 619 20.93 -0.20 12.37
CA PRO A 619 19.91 -0.61 11.43
C PRO A 619 19.26 -1.94 11.84
N VAL A 620 17.97 -2.07 11.55
CA VAL A 620 17.31 -3.38 11.56
C VAL A 620 17.78 -4.14 10.33
N LEU A 621 18.43 -5.28 10.53
CA LEU A 621 19.01 -6.05 9.45
C LEU A 621 17.98 -6.99 8.82
N TRP A 622 18.05 -7.09 7.49
CA TRP A 622 17.30 -8.08 6.72
C TRP A 622 17.92 -9.49 6.91
N SER A 623 17.09 -10.49 7.18
CA SER A 623 17.51 -11.89 7.25
C SER A 623 16.38 -12.80 6.74
N THR A 624 16.66 -14.12 6.68
CA THR A 624 15.67 -15.13 6.32
C THR A 624 14.55 -15.28 7.34
N GLU A 625 14.82 -14.96 8.62
CA GLU A 625 13.86 -15.00 9.72
C GLU A 625 13.18 -13.64 9.95
N ASN A 626 13.85 -12.56 9.59
CA ASN A 626 13.33 -11.20 9.71
C ASN A 626 13.62 -10.41 8.41
N PRO A 627 12.80 -10.59 7.37
CA PRO A 627 12.99 -9.94 6.07
C PRO A 627 12.60 -8.46 6.11
N TYR A 628 13.24 -7.69 6.97
CA TYR A 628 12.94 -6.29 7.20
C TYR A 628 13.37 -5.41 6.03
N LEU A 629 12.42 -4.70 5.45
CA LEU A 629 12.66 -3.81 4.31
C LEU A 629 12.46 -2.35 4.70
N TYR A 630 13.46 -1.54 4.39
CA TYR A 630 13.40 -0.10 4.31
C TYR A 630 12.81 0.33 2.96
N LYS A 631 12.48 1.60 2.85
CA LYS A 631 11.96 2.21 1.62
C LYS A 631 12.79 3.43 1.25
N LEU A 632 13.33 3.43 0.04
CA LEU A 632 13.94 4.59 -0.59
C LEU A 632 12.95 5.25 -1.56
N ALA A 633 12.58 6.49 -1.33
CA ALA A 633 11.87 7.32 -2.30
C ALA A 633 12.88 8.25 -2.98
N SER A 634 13.16 7.98 -4.27
CA SER A 634 14.03 8.80 -5.12
C SER A 634 13.18 9.72 -5.97
N MET A 635 13.38 11.03 -5.85
CA MET A 635 12.54 12.06 -6.45
C MET A 635 13.37 13.04 -7.26
N ILE A 636 12.81 13.50 -8.37
CA ILE A 636 13.27 14.68 -9.09
C ILE A 636 12.34 15.84 -8.75
N LYS A 637 12.90 16.97 -8.36
CA LYS A 637 12.15 18.17 -8.02
C LYS A 637 12.57 19.35 -8.90
N ARG A 638 11.56 20.08 -9.36
CA ARG A 638 11.70 21.40 -10.03
C ARG A 638 11.03 22.44 -9.13
N GLY A 639 11.82 23.18 -8.35
CA GLY A 639 11.30 24.06 -7.32
C GLY A 639 10.55 23.29 -6.23
N LYS A 640 9.28 23.65 -5.99
CA LYS A 640 8.43 22.97 -4.99
C LYS A 640 7.76 21.69 -5.53
N SER A 641 7.76 21.47 -6.84
CA SER A 641 7.06 20.35 -7.48
C SER A 641 7.96 19.14 -7.65
N THR A 642 7.45 17.95 -7.28
CA THR A 642 8.05 16.67 -7.64
C THR A 642 7.63 16.32 -9.07
N THR A 643 8.59 16.09 -9.96
CA THR A 643 8.33 15.83 -11.39
C THR A 643 8.48 14.34 -11.74
N ASP A 644 9.25 13.59 -10.95
CA ASP A 644 9.37 12.15 -11.06
C ASP A 644 9.68 11.55 -9.68
N GLU A 645 9.25 10.32 -9.44
CA GLU A 645 9.54 9.60 -8.19
C GLU A 645 9.54 8.10 -8.43
N ILE A 646 10.51 7.40 -7.85
CA ILE A 646 10.59 5.94 -7.81
C ILE A 646 10.74 5.49 -6.36
N SER A 647 9.97 4.48 -5.97
CA SER A 647 10.07 3.84 -4.67
C SER A 647 10.82 2.51 -4.80
N THR A 648 11.91 2.36 -4.06
CA THR A 648 12.75 1.16 -4.06
C THR A 648 12.77 0.55 -2.66
N PRO A 649 12.28 -0.68 -2.46
CA PRO A 649 12.47 -1.40 -1.21
C PRO A 649 13.94 -1.82 -1.07
N PHE A 650 14.45 -1.86 0.15
CA PHE A 650 15.84 -2.24 0.41
C PHE A 650 16.02 -2.85 1.80
N GLY A 651 16.73 -3.99 1.88
CA GLY A 651 17.13 -4.65 3.12
C GLY A 651 18.62 -4.45 3.41
N ILE A 652 18.94 -3.81 4.53
CA ILE A 652 20.32 -3.67 4.98
C ILE A 652 20.79 -5.03 5.53
N ARG A 653 21.91 -5.54 5.07
CA ARG A 653 22.48 -6.81 5.50
C ARG A 653 23.97 -6.92 5.22
N THR A 654 24.63 -7.87 5.88
CA THR A 654 25.99 -8.30 5.55
C THR A 654 26.00 -9.78 5.18
N VAL A 655 26.85 -10.14 4.22
CA VAL A 655 27.00 -11.50 3.73
C VAL A 655 28.48 -11.86 3.68
N SER A 656 28.83 -13.07 4.12
CA SER A 656 30.20 -13.53 4.07
C SER A 656 30.30 -14.99 3.58
N TRP A 657 30.98 -15.16 2.47
CA TRP A 657 31.19 -16.45 1.83
C TRP A 657 32.57 -17.02 2.07
N PRO A 658 32.73 -18.36 2.22
CA PRO A 658 34.03 -18.99 2.43
C PRO A 658 35.06 -18.64 1.37
N VAL A 659 34.65 -18.60 0.10
CA VAL A 659 35.56 -18.33 -1.05
C VAL A 659 36.19 -16.94 -1.03
N LYS A 660 35.64 -16.02 -0.26
CA LYS A 660 36.18 -14.66 -0.08
C LYS A 660 36.96 -14.49 1.24
N ARG A 661 36.90 -15.46 2.13
CA ARG A 661 37.64 -15.45 3.41
C ARG A 661 38.90 -16.32 3.34
N LYS A 662 39.85 -15.96 4.19
CA LYS A 662 41.14 -16.71 4.31
C LYS A 662 41.25 -17.40 5.67
N ASP A 663 40.19 -17.43 6.47
CA ASP A 663 40.18 -17.99 7.82
C ASP A 663 39.99 -19.52 7.88
N GLY A 664 39.72 -20.17 6.72
CA GLY A 664 39.49 -21.62 6.64
C GLY A 664 38.07 -22.05 7.10
N ASP A 665 37.24 -21.13 7.51
CA ASP A 665 35.83 -21.41 7.88
C ASP A 665 34.97 -21.60 6.63
N GLY A 666 34.43 -22.81 6.47
CA GLY A 666 33.60 -23.19 5.31
C GLY A 666 32.13 -22.73 5.36
N ARG A 667 31.69 -22.10 6.46
CA ARG A 667 30.29 -21.73 6.66
C ARG A 667 29.93 -20.44 5.92
N PHE A 668 28.66 -20.35 5.51
CA PHE A 668 28.05 -19.10 5.04
C PHE A 668 27.53 -18.29 6.24
N TYR A 669 27.76 -16.99 6.25
CA TYR A 669 27.29 -16.08 7.29
C TYR A 669 26.38 -14.98 6.71
N LEU A 670 25.24 -14.77 7.38
CA LEU A 670 24.34 -13.65 7.16
C LEU A 670 24.30 -12.82 8.46
N ASN A 671 24.65 -11.53 8.38
CA ASN A 671 24.70 -10.63 9.53
C ASN A 671 25.60 -11.15 10.68
N GLY A 672 26.71 -11.80 10.32
CA GLY A 672 27.64 -12.38 11.28
C GLY A 672 27.17 -13.67 11.96
N GLN A 673 26.00 -14.20 11.59
CA GLN A 673 25.47 -15.47 12.10
C GLN A 673 25.60 -16.56 11.02
N PRO A 674 26.04 -17.78 11.38
CA PRO A 674 26.11 -18.87 10.43
C PRO A 674 24.67 -19.28 10.00
N VAL A 675 24.46 -19.45 8.72
CA VAL A 675 23.17 -19.87 8.16
C VAL A 675 23.38 -21.13 7.31
N PHE A 676 22.60 -22.16 7.60
CA PHE A 676 22.52 -23.33 6.74
C PHE A 676 21.62 -23.02 5.54
N ILE A 677 22.16 -23.16 4.34
CA ILE A 677 21.41 -22.92 3.10
C ILE A 677 20.66 -24.21 2.74
N ASN A 678 19.34 -24.18 2.90
CA ASN A 678 18.42 -25.20 2.43
C ASN A 678 17.68 -24.64 1.22
N GLY A 679 18.18 -24.95 0.02
CA GLY A 679 17.71 -24.32 -1.22
C GLY A 679 17.06 -25.27 -2.19
N VAL A 680 16.29 -24.71 -3.09
CA VAL A 680 15.71 -25.40 -4.26
C VAL A 680 16.14 -24.68 -5.52
N CYS A 681 16.32 -25.46 -6.58
CA CYS A 681 16.60 -24.99 -7.94
C CYS A 681 15.38 -25.32 -8.80
N GLU A 682 14.91 -24.38 -9.57
CA GLU A 682 13.72 -24.59 -10.38
C GLU A 682 13.83 -23.88 -11.73
N TYR A 683 13.36 -24.56 -12.78
CA TYR A 683 13.12 -23.93 -14.07
C TYR A 683 11.88 -23.07 -14.03
N GLU A 684 11.88 -21.94 -14.73
CA GLU A 684 10.69 -21.10 -14.85
C GLU A 684 9.71 -21.71 -15.85
N HIS A 685 9.16 -22.86 -15.45
CA HIS A 685 8.18 -23.60 -16.23
C HIS A 685 6.90 -23.83 -15.44
N GLN A 686 5.77 -23.77 -16.12
CA GLN A 686 4.48 -24.17 -15.56
C GLN A 686 3.76 -25.08 -16.55
N PHE A 687 3.28 -26.20 -16.06
CA PHE A 687 2.50 -27.12 -16.88
C PHE A 687 1.27 -26.40 -17.46
N GLY A 688 1.13 -26.45 -18.78
CA GLY A 688 0.05 -25.80 -19.51
C GLY A 688 0.26 -24.32 -19.85
N GLN A 689 1.26 -23.65 -19.30
CA GLN A 689 1.55 -22.23 -19.58
C GLN A 689 3.02 -21.95 -19.90
N SER A 690 3.88 -22.95 -19.81
CA SER A 690 5.31 -22.83 -20.02
C SER A 690 5.92 -21.66 -19.22
N HIS A 691 6.48 -20.66 -19.88
CA HIS A 691 7.17 -19.52 -19.26
C HIS A 691 6.29 -18.29 -18.98
N ALA A 692 5.00 -18.35 -19.29
CA ALA A 692 4.08 -17.21 -19.18
C ALA A 692 3.42 -17.12 -17.78
N PHE A 693 4.20 -16.73 -16.78
CA PHE A 693 3.72 -16.60 -15.39
C PHE A 693 3.01 -15.28 -15.15
N SER A 694 1.83 -15.34 -14.54
CA SER A 694 1.20 -14.16 -13.95
C SER A 694 1.88 -13.78 -12.61
N ARG A 695 1.67 -12.55 -12.17
CA ARG A 695 2.17 -12.08 -10.86
C ARG A 695 1.65 -12.92 -9.70
N GLU A 696 0.39 -13.34 -9.77
CA GLU A 696 -0.25 -14.18 -8.75
C GLU A 696 0.37 -15.58 -8.71
N GLN A 697 0.72 -16.14 -9.86
CA GLN A 697 1.40 -17.43 -9.96
C GLN A 697 2.81 -17.36 -9.38
N VAL A 698 3.56 -16.29 -9.66
CA VAL A 698 4.87 -16.04 -9.03
C VAL A 698 4.72 -15.93 -7.51
N ALA A 699 3.76 -15.15 -7.02
CA ALA A 699 3.51 -15.00 -5.59
C ALA A 699 3.14 -16.33 -4.92
N ALA A 700 2.28 -17.13 -5.57
CA ALA A 700 1.89 -18.45 -5.06
C ALA A 700 3.09 -19.41 -5.00
N ARG A 701 3.94 -19.41 -6.05
CA ARG A 701 5.15 -20.26 -6.11
C ARG A 701 6.12 -19.92 -4.98
N VAL A 702 6.38 -18.65 -4.74
CA VAL A 702 7.25 -18.20 -3.64
C VAL A 702 6.74 -18.67 -2.30
N LYS A 703 5.44 -18.53 -2.04
CA LYS A 703 4.81 -19.02 -0.80
C LYS A 703 4.93 -20.53 -0.65
N GLN A 704 4.75 -21.31 -1.71
CA GLN A 704 4.90 -22.77 -1.69
C GLN A 704 6.33 -23.16 -1.32
N ILE A 705 7.34 -22.54 -1.94
CA ILE A 705 8.75 -22.79 -1.67
C ILE A 705 9.09 -22.47 -0.22
N ARG A 706 8.63 -21.32 0.29
CA ARG A 706 8.85 -20.94 1.69
C ARG A 706 8.13 -21.86 2.66
N ALA A 707 6.89 -22.23 2.37
CA ALA A 707 6.10 -23.16 3.21
C ALA A 707 6.70 -24.57 3.25
N ALA A 708 7.42 -25.01 2.21
CA ALA A 708 8.17 -26.25 2.18
C ALA A 708 9.45 -26.21 3.03
N GLY A 709 9.79 -25.07 3.64
CA GLY A 709 10.94 -24.92 4.54
C GLY A 709 12.24 -24.51 3.85
N PHE A 710 12.22 -24.16 2.58
CA PHE A 710 13.40 -23.65 1.88
C PHE A 710 13.67 -22.19 2.26
N ASN A 711 14.95 -21.86 2.45
CA ASN A 711 15.42 -20.50 2.72
C ASN A 711 16.28 -19.94 1.58
N ALA A 712 16.46 -20.68 0.52
CA ALA A 712 17.21 -20.25 -0.64
C ALA A 712 16.60 -20.77 -1.95
N PHE A 713 16.82 -20.02 -3.03
CA PHE A 713 16.36 -20.35 -4.38
C PHE A 713 17.46 -20.08 -5.39
N ARG A 714 17.57 -20.94 -6.40
CA ARG A 714 18.42 -20.74 -7.57
C ARG A 714 17.59 -20.70 -8.84
N ASP A 715 17.80 -19.67 -9.65
CA ASP A 715 17.27 -19.66 -11.02
C ASP A 715 17.91 -20.80 -11.84
N ALA A 716 17.14 -21.72 -12.35
CA ALA A 716 17.62 -22.71 -13.28
C ALA A 716 17.13 -22.36 -14.69
N HIS A 717 18.00 -22.04 -15.65
CA HIS A 717 19.36 -21.55 -15.38
C HIS A 717 19.52 -20.22 -16.06
N GLN A 718 18.47 -19.40 -16.02
CA GLN A 718 18.31 -18.15 -16.75
C GLN A 718 17.52 -17.15 -15.93
N PRO A 719 17.53 -15.84 -16.29
CA PRO A 719 16.81 -14.82 -15.52
C PRO A 719 15.32 -15.12 -15.40
N HIS A 720 14.84 -15.33 -14.17
CA HIS A 720 13.43 -15.50 -13.86
C HIS A 720 12.67 -14.16 -13.87
N HIS A 721 11.34 -14.24 -13.83
CA HIS A 721 10.43 -13.10 -13.81
C HIS A 721 10.80 -12.11 -12.69
N LEU A 722 10.77 -10.79 -12.97
CA LEU A 722 11.21 -9.76 -12.03
C LEU A 722 10.39 -9.71 -10.73
N ASP A 723 9.13 -10.14 -10.77
CA ASP A 723 8.31 -10.19 -9.56
C ASP A 723 8.81 -11.19 -8.51
N TYR A 724 9.61 -12.21 -8.89
CA TYR A 724 10.27 -13.09 -7.91
C TYR A 724 11.13 -12.32 -6.93
N GLN A 725 11.89 -11.32 -7.39
CA GLN A 725 12.70 -10.45 -6.55
C GLN A 725 11.88 -9.81 -5.42
N LYS A 726 10.72 -9.24 -5.78
CA LYS A 726 9.81 -8.58 -4.83
C LYS A 726 9.36 -9.54 -3.72
N TYR A 727 9.07 -10.77 -4.08
CA TYR A 727 8.58 -11.76 -3.13
C TYR A 727 9.72 -12.42 -2.35
N TRP A 728 10.87 -12.74 -2.98
CA TRP A 728 12.05 -13.24 -2.25
C TRP A 728 12.51 -12.25 -1.17
N ASP A 729 12.53 -10.96 -1.49
CA ASP A 729 12.91 -9.90 -0.55
C ASP A 729 11.96 -9.81 0.65
N LYS A 730 10.65 -10.02 0.43
CA LYS A 730 9.61 -9.98 1.48
C LYS A 730 9.55 -11.25 2.33
N GLU A 731 9.79 -12.40 1.71
CA GLU A 731 9.67 -13.71 2.38
C GLU A 731 11.01 -14.19 2.99
N GLY A 732 12.09 -13.46 2.80
CA GLY A 732 13.39 -13.79 3.36
C GLY A 732 14.03 -15.02 2.72
N VAL A 733 14.03 -15.07 1.39
CA VAL A 733 14.66 -16.17 0.64
C VAL A 733 15.96 -15.69 0.01
N LEU A 734 17.05 -16.37 0.28
CA LEU A 734 18.35 -16.12 -0.35
C LEU A 734 18.28 -16.50 -1.83
N TRP A 735 18.82 -15.65 -2.70
CA TRP A 735 18.67 -15.83 -4.14
C TRP A 735 20.03 -15.94 -4.85
N TRP A 736 20.22 -17.08 -5.52
CA TRP A 736 21.23 -17.27 -6.54
C TRP A 736 20.61 -17.02 -7.89
N THR A 737 20.68 -15.79 -8.37
CA THR A 737 20.17 -15.44 -9.70
C THR A 737 21.15 -15.86 -10.79
N GLN A 738 20.66 -16.40 -11.89
CA GLN A 738 21.45 -16.96 -12.98
C GLN A 738 21.24 -16.16 -14.26
N PHE A 739 22.33 -15.95 -15.03
CA PHE A 739 22.25 -15.17 -16.26
C PHE A 739 22.20 -16.05 -17.51
N SER A 740 23.12 -17.00 -17.67
CA SER A 740 23.31 -17.77 -18.92
C SER A 740 23.39 -19.27 -18.66
N ALA A 741 22.99 -20.07 -19.65
CA ALA A 741 23.09 -21.52 -19.57
C ALA A 741 23.34 -22.15 -20.94
N HIS A 742 24.18 -23.18 -20.98
CA HIS A 742 24.42 -24.09 -22.08
C HIS A 742 24.83 -23.47 -23.42
N VAL A 743 25.37 -22.25 -23.41
CA VAL A 743 25.64 -21.49 -24.60
C VAL A 743 27.00 -20.83 -24.56
N TRP A 744 27.75 -21.01 -25.62
CA TRP A 744 28.91 -20.20 -25.92
C TRP A 744 29.17 -20.14 -27.41
N TYR A 745 29.26 -18.94 -27.96
CA TYR A 745 29.69 -18.67 -29.34
C TYR A 745 30.75 -17.59 -29.34
N ASP A 746 31.89 -17.84 -29.98
CA ASP A 746 32.98 -16.86 -30.01
C ASP A 746 32.87 -15.94 -31.24
N THR A 747 31.79 -15.13 -31.25
CA THR A 747 31.60 -14.07 -32.25
C THR A 747 31.58 -12.71 -31.61
N PRO A 748 32.01 -11.64 -32.30
CA PRO A 748 31.90 -10.28 -31.75
C PRO A 748 30.46 -9.90 -31.35
N GLU A 749 29.47 -10.28 -32.13
CA GLU A 749 28.06 -10.02 -31.91
C GLU A 749 27.56 -10.70 -30.61
N PHE A 750 27.97 -11.97 -30.41
CA PHE A 750 27.64 -12.68 -29.16
C PHE A 750 28.23 -11.97 -27.95
N ARG A 751 29.54 -11.63 -28.00
CA ARG A 751 30.20 -10.93 -26.87
C ARG A 751 29.54 -9.57 -26.55
N GLU A 752 29.18 -8.79 -27.59
CA GLU A 752 28.52 -7.50 -27.43
C GLU A 752 27.10 -7.66 -26.81
N ASN A 753 26.30 -8.55 -27.37
CA ASN A 753 24.95 -8.80 -26.81
C ASN A 753 25.02 -9.38 -25.40
N PHE A 754 25.95 -10.28 -25.14
CA PHE A 754 26.18 -10.85 -23.81
C PHE A 754 26.45 -9.74 -22.78
N LYS A 755 27.41 -8.86 -23.06
CA LYS A 755 27.76 -7.74 -22.15
C LYS A 755 26.62 -6.74 -21.99
N LYS A 756 25.91 -6.41 -23.07
CA LYS A 756 24.75 -5.52 -23.03
C LYS A 756 23.64 -6.06 -22.16
N LEU A 757 23.27 -7.32 -22.36
CA LEU A 757 22.20 -7.98 -21.62
C LEU A 757 22.62 -8.30 -20.17
N LEU A 758 23.90 -8.61 -19.92
CA LEU A 758 24.47 -8.75 -18.59
C LEU A 758 24.33 -7.46 -17.77
N ARG A 759 24.66 -6.31 -18.36
CA ARG A 759 24.48 -5.00 -17.71
C ARG A 759 23.02 -4.76 -17.36
N GLN A 760 22.09 -5.08 -18.26
CA GLN A 760 20.66 -4.94 -18.01
C GLN A 760 20.19 -5.86 -16.87
N TRP A 761 20.59 -7.13 -16.89
CA TRP A 761 20.26 -8.10 -15.86
C TRP A 761 20.76 -7.70 -14.45
N VAL A 762 22.01 -7.22 -14.34
CA VAL A 762 22.54 -6.73 -13.07
C VAL A 762 21.77 -5.49 -12.60
N LYS A 763 21.49 -4.56 -13.51
CA LYS A 763 20.77 -3.31 -13.20
C LYS A 763 19.37 -3.56 -12.63
N GLU A 764 18.70 -4.59 -13.16
CA GLU A 764 17.37 -5.00 -12.73
C GLU A 764 17.33 -5.60 -11.31
N ARG A 765 18.43 -6.28 -10.88
CA ARG A 765 18.43 -7.14 -9.68
C ARG A 765 19.32 -6.65 -8.54
N ARG A 766 20.21 -5.70 -8.78
CA ARG A 766 21.27 -5.31 -7.82
C ARG A 766 20.75 -4.74 -6.50
N ASN A 767 19.53 -4.19 -6.47
CA ASN A 767 18.91 -3.63 -5.25
C ASN A 767 18.33 -4.69 -4.31
N SER A 768 18.16 -5.94 -4.77
CA SER A 768 17.54 -6.99 -3.96
C SER A 768 18.46 -7.46 -2.84
N PRO A 769 18.06 -7.41 -1.57
CA PRO A 769 18.80 -8.00 -0.47
C PRO A 769 18.87 -9.53 -0.56
N SER A 770 17.92 -10.17 -1.21
CA SER A 770 17.89 -11.62 -1.43
C SER A 770 19.03 -12.11 -2.30
N VAL A 771 19.49 -11.32 -3.28
CA VAL A 771 20.60 -11.71 -4.16
C VAL A 771 21.89 -11.81 -3.34
N VAL A 772 22.39 -13.02 -3.22
CA VAL A 772 23.65 -13.32 -2.53
C VAL A 772 24.73 -13.90 -3.46
N MET A 773 24.30 -14.41 -4.62
CA MET A 773 25.17 -14.95 -5.67
C MET A 773 24.75 -14.46 -7.06
N TRP A 774 25.73 -14.02 -7.83
CA TRP A 774 25.61 -13.72 -9.24
C TRP A 774 26.09 -14.93 -10.06
N GLY A 775 25.16 -15.67 -10.67
CA GLY A 775 25.46 -16.81 -11.52
C GLY A 775 25.74 -16.35 -12.96
N LEU A 776 26.99 -16.30 -13.37
CA LEU A 776 27.34 -15.84 -14.71
C LEU A 776 26.89 -16.83 -15.78
N GLN A 777 27.14 -18.13 -15.55
CA GLN A 777 26.78 -19.19 -16.49
C GLN A 777 26.51 -20.51 -15.77
N ASN A 778 25.77 -21.40 -16.46
CA ASN A 778 25.57 -22.79 -16.09
C ASN A 778 26.00 -23.69 -17.26
N GLU A 779 26.89 -24.65 -16.99
CA GLU A 779 27.31 -25.69 -17.94
C GLU A 779 27.74 -25.20 -19.35
N SER A 780 28.36 -24.03 -19.38
CA SER A 780 28.91 -23.38 -20.53
C SER A 780 30.34 -22.98 -20.22
N THR A 781 31.27 -23.27 -21.07
CA THR A 781 32.68 -22.95 -20.81
C THR A 781 33.04 -21.63 -21.48
N LEU A 782 32.83 -20.52 -20.76
CA LEU A 782 33.33 -19.22 -21.19
C LEU A 782 34.85 -19.20 -21.18
N PRO A 783 35.53 -18.62 -22.18
CA PRO A 783 36.95 -18.31 -22.09
C PRO A 783 37.24 -17.50 -20.83
N LYS A 784 38.31 -17.82 -20.11
CA LYS A 784 38.67 -17.23 -18.83
C LYS A 784 38.69 -15.71 -18.89
N GLU A 785 39.33 -15.13 -19.91
CA GLU A 785 39.44 -13.68 -20.08
C GLU A 785 38.09 -13.00 -20.27
N PHE A 786 37.12 -13.68 -20.94
CA PHE A 786 35.78 -13.15 -21.10
C PHE A 786 34.94 -13.27 -19.82
N ALA A 787 35.11 -14.35 -19.07
CA ALA A 787 34.48 -14.51 -17.77
C ALA A 787 35.02 -13.47 -16.75
N GLU A 788 36.33 -13.16 -16.80
CA GLU A 788 36.94 -12.09 -16.01
C GLU A 788 36.40 -10.71 -16.40
N GLU A 789 36.27 -10.40 -17.69
CA GLU A 789 35.66 -9.16 -18.20
C GLU A 789 34.21 -9.03 -17.71
N CYS A 790 33.40 -10.09 -17.84
CA CYS A 790 32.02 -10.11 -17.38
C CYS A 790 31.92 -9.97 -15.84
N SER A 791 32.81 -10.61 -15.10
CA SER A 791 32.88 -10.48 -13.63
C SER A 791 33.19 -9.07 -13.21
N GLU A 792 34.09 -8.37 -13.92
CA GLU A 792 34.42 -6.98 -13.64
C GLU A 792 33.23 -6.05 -13.95
N ILE A 793 32.50 -6.29 -15.04
CA ILE A 793 31.24 -5.57 -15.31
C ILE A 793 30.24 -5.71 -14.16
N ILE A 794 30.06 -6.92 -13.61
CA ILE A 794 29.20 -7.14 -12.45
C ILE A 794 29.69 -6.33 -11.25
N ARG A 795 31.00 -6.34 -10.94
CA ARG A 795 31.58 -5.62 -9.82
C ARG A 795 31.53 -4.10 -9.96
N GLU A 796 31.62 -3.57 -11.17
CA GLU A 796 31.43 -2.16 -11.47
C GLU A 796 29.98 -1.72 -11.20
N MET A 797 29.04 -2.54 -11.58
CA MET A 797 27.61 -2.23 -11.49
C MET A 797 27.01 -2.54 -10.12
N ASP A 798 27.63 -3.47 -9.38
CA ASP A 798 27.28 -3.86 -8.02
C ASP A 798 28.56 -3.94 -7.17
N PRO A 799 28.95 -2.86 -6.47
CA PRO A 799 30.14 -2.84 -5.63
C PRO A 799 30.15 -3.91 -4.52
N THR A 800 28.95 -4.40 -4.11
CA THR A 800 28.87 -5.47 -3.11
C THR A 800 29.39 -6.81 -3.63
N ALA A 801 29.51 -6.98 -4.94
CA ALA A 801 30.15 -8.16 -5.55
C ALA A 801 31.68 -8.22 -5.30
N ARG A 802 32.27 -7.13 -4.84
CA ARG A 802 33.68 -7.13 -4.40
C ARG A 802 33.86 -7.65 -2.98
N THR A 803 32.90 -7.42 -2.09
CA THR A 803 33.03 -7.63 -0.63
C THR A 803 32.08 -8.69 -0.07
N MET A 804 30.86 -8.77 -0.54
CA MET A 804 29.80 -9.58 0.05
C MET A 804 29.25 -10.65 -0.90
N ARG A 805 28.71 -10.25 -2.08
CA ARG A 805 28.18 -11.18 -3.07
C ARG A 805 29.30 -11.92 -3.80
N VAL A 806 29.07 -13.17 -4.17
CA VAL A 806 30.00 -13.94 -5.01
C VAL A 806 29.51 -14.01 -6.45
N ILE A 807 30.46 -14.04 -7.38
CA ILE A 807 30.21 -14.29 -8.79
C ILE A 807 30.59 -15.74 -9.06
N THR A 808 29.66 -16.50 -9.67
CA THR A 808 29.84 -17.94 -9.83
C THR A 808 29.69 -18.37 -11.29
N THR A 809 30.39 -19.44 -11.62
CA THR A 809 30.00 -20.34 -12.69
C THR A 809 29.54 -21.67 -12.09
N CYS A 810 28.76 -22.44 -12.83
CA CYS A 810 28.37 -23.78 -12.42
C CYS A 810 28.81 -24.76 -13.48
N ASN A 811 29.83 -25.58 -13.19
CA ASN A 811 30.55 -26.43 -14.16
C ASN A 811 31.06 -25.65 -15.41
N GLY A 812 31.51 -24.43 -15.22
CA GLY A 812 31.73 -23.50 -16.31
C GLY A 812 33.11 -22.87 -16.44
N GLY A 813 34.13 -23.46 -15.87
CA GLY A 813 35.52 -22.98 -16.04
C GLY A 813 35.89 -21.84 -15.06
N ASP A 814 37.01 -21.18 -15.37
CA ASP A 814 37.64 -20.15 -14.54
C ASP A 814 37.16 -18.74 -14.89
N GLY A 815 37.59 -17.75 -14.12
CA GLY A 815 37.34 -16.31 -14.35
C GLY A 815 36.27 -15.69 -13.44
N THR A 816 35.73 -16.46 -12.50
CA THR A 816 34.79 -16.00 -11.46
C THR A 816 35.34 -16.26 -10.07
N ASP A 817 34.63 -15.80 -9.02
CA ASP A 817 35.04 -16.05 -7.63
C ASP A 817 34.95 -17.54 -7.27
N TRP A 818 34.00 -18.25 -7.84
CA TRP A 818 33.70 -19.64 -7.47
C TRP A 818 33.11 -20.44 -8.62
N ASN A 819 33.80 -21.51 -9.03
CA ASN A 819 33.22 -22.51 -9.93
C ASN A 819 32.51 -23.58 -9.09
N VAL A 820 31.18 -23.51 -9.00
CA VAL A 820 30.37 -24.48 -8.29
C VAL A 820 30.25 -25.76 -9.09
N ILE A 821 30.74 -26.85 -8.56
CA ILE A 821 30.70 -28.16 -9.19
C ILE A 821 29.34 -28.79 -8.91
N GLN A 822 28.66 -29.24 -9.98
CA GLN A 822 27.45 -30.04 -9.89
C GLN A 822 27.82 -31.53 -9.89
N ASN A 823 27.22 -32.30 -9.00
CA ASN A 823 27.42 -33.73 -8.93
C ASN A 823 26.11 -34.48 -9.26
N TRP A 824 26.08 -35.08 -10.41
CA TRP A 824 24.90 -35.81 -10.90
C TRP A 824 24.86 -37.29 -10.46
N SER A 825 25.96 -37.84 -9.94
CA SER A 825 26.06 -39.27 -9.67
C SER A 825 25.53 -39.72 -8.30
N GLY A 826 25.30 -38.74 -7.37
CA GLY A 826 24.86 -39.03 -6.03
C GLY A 826 25.84 -39.80 -5.11
N THR A 827 26.94 -40.35 -5.71
CA THR A 827 27.90 -41.20 -5.02
C THR A 827 29.14 -40.49 -4.52
N LEU A 828 29.44 -39.28 -5.04
CA LEU A 828 30.66 -38.53 -4.70
C LEU A 828 30.44 -37.37 -3.74
N SER A 829 29.21 -37.03 -3.44
CA SER A 829 28.90 -35.82 -2.64
C SER A 829 29.45 -35.82 -1.21
N LEU A 830 29.64 -37.00 -0.63
CA LEU A 830 30.11 -37.12 0.77
C LEU A 830 31.64 -37.12 0.92
N ILE A 831 32.38 -37.20 -0.17
CA ILE A 831 33.85 -37.30 -0.14
C ILE A 831 34.54 -35.96 -0.46
N HIS A 832 33.81 -34.98 -1.00
CA HIS A 832 34.39 -33.72 -1.49
C HIS A 832 33.82 -32.47 -0.83
N ILE A 833 33.07 -32.62 0.27
CA ILE A 833 32.59 -31.50 1.07
C ILE A 833 33.52 -31.23 2.25
#